data_9186b3d5110e4801d3d1c21e0afbe9a5
#
_entry.id   9186b3d5110e4801d3d1c21e0afbe9a5
#
_cell.length_a   1.000
_cell.length_b   1.000
_cell.length_c   1.000
_cell.angle_alpha   90.00
_cell.angle_beta   90.00
_cell.angle_gamma   90.00
#
_symmetry.space_group_name_H-M   'P 1'
#
loop_
_entity.id
_entity.type
_entity.pdbx_description
1 polymer ?
#
loop_
_entity_poly.entity_id
_entity_poly.type
_entity_poly.pdbx_seq_one_letter_code
_entity_poly.pdbx_strand_id
1 'polypeptide(L)'
;MVKKIIKRDGRIVPFDQTKILNAISKAVERSEEEVKIGELTDEVVSLLNKKYKNETPTVEQTQDIIEDLLIKHNYAKTAKEYITYRHERTSVREAKSRLMSTLEHITFQDSKESDVKRENANIDGDTAMGTMLKYGSESAKDYYLTHLLPKDIADAHINGDIHIHDLDFYTLTLTCCQIDVLKLFHGGFSTGHGFLREPNDIRSYAALACIAIQADQNDMHGGQAIPNFDFAMAEGVKKTYNKIFRNNIIKFIDFIDGKNLESELKPYFKELYKSEIEPRYHDYDSQNKVFGLLEEKYPELSWEKIKPFVIKDSENEVEEQTHQAMEALVHNLNTMHSRAGAQVPFSSLNYGTDTSEEGRLAMRSLLIATEEGLGDGETPIFPIQIFKVKEGVNYNPGDPNYDLFKLAVECSSKRLFPNFSFLDAPFNAIYYKPNDYNSEVAYMGCRTRVMGNIYDKSKEVTCGRGNLSFTSINLPRLGIESNHNVDIFFEKLDSMIDLVIKQLLLRFEVQRHKKVKNMPFLMGQHVWIDSDKLGWEDEIDEIIRNGTLTIGFIGLAECLVALVGKHHGESEESQALGLKIISHMRERCDEASKEYKLNFSLIATPAEGLSGRFVKIDKKKYGIIKGVTDRDYYTNSFHVPVYYPISIFKKIDIEAPYHEYTNGGHITYIEVDGDVAKNPEAFEKVIRHMKKAGIGYGAVNHPVDRDPVCGYNGIIDDACPKCGRHEGDGNRNFERIRRITGYLVGTLDRFNNGKRAEEHDRVKHSKYSSDELK
;
A
#
# COMPACT_ATOMS: atom_id res chain seq x y z
N MET A 1 42.11 -45.46 -18.18
CA MET A 1 40.70 -45.70 -17.95
C MET A 1 40.27 -44.78 -16.80
N VAL A 2 39.24 -43.96 -17.00
CA VAL A 2 38.75 -43.06 -15.97
C VAL A 2 38.14 -43.89 -14.84
N LYS A 3 38.73 -43.81 -13.64
CA LYS A 3 38.26 -44.55 -12.44
C LYS A 3 37.44 -43.72 -11.49
N LYS A 4 37.52 -42.39 -11.59
CA LYS A 4 36.90 -41.44 -10.69
C LYS A 4 36.28 -40.27 -11.47
N ILE A 5 35.30 -39.60 -10.89
CA ILE A 5 34.66 -38.40 -11.41
C ILE A 5 34.48 -37.36 -10.30
N ILE A 6 34.68 -36.09 -10.63
CA ILE A 6 34.42 -34.98 -9.70
C ILE A 6 32.95 -34.61 -9.80
N LYS A 7 32.24 -34.73 -8.68
CA LYS A 7 30.88 -34.20 -8.57
C LYS A 7 30.89 -32.69 -8.52
N ARG A 8 29.70 -32.07 -8.74
CA ARG A 8 29.49 -30.62 -8.70
C ARG A 8 29.84 -29.99 -7.34
N ASP A 9 29.73 -30.74 -6.25
CA ASP A 9 30.07 -30.33 -4.89
C ASP A 9 31.57 -30.51 -4.57
N GLY A 10 32.40 -30.80 -5.58
CA GLY A 10 33.85 -31.02 -5.47
C GLY A 10 34.25 -32.42 -4.99
N ARG A 11 33.33 -33.26 -4.54
CA ARG A 11 33.66 -34.62 -4.07
C ARG A 11 34.09 -35.50 -5.24
N ILE A 12 35.15 -36.26 -5.03
CA ILE A 12 35.63 -37.25 -5.96
C ILE A 12 35.00 -38.60 -5.61
N VAL A 13 34.30 -39.20 -6.56
CA VAL A 13 33.62 -40.50 -6.39
C VAL A 13 34.04 -41.50 -7.49
N PRO A 14 33.84 -42.81 -7.29
CA PRO A 14 34.03 -43.79 -8.34
C PRO A 14 33.24 -43.47 -9.59
N PHE A 15 33.81 -43.69 -10.76
CA PHE A 15 33.15 -43.52 -12.03
C PHE A 15 32.12 -44.66 -12.24
N ASP A 16 30.92 -44.32 -12.66
CA ASP A 16 29.82 -45.25 -12.86
C ASP A 16 29.16 -44.99 -14.24
N GLN A 17 29.42 -45.87 -15.17
CA GLN A 17 28.93 -45.81 -16.53
C GLN A 17 27.41 -45.92 -16.63
N THR A 18 26.76 -46.59 -15.67
CA THR A 18 25.28 -46.75 -15.68
C THR A 18 24.56 -45.44 -15.55
N LYS A 19 25.19 -44.44 -14.95
CA LYS A 19 24.64 -43.08 -14.84
C LYS A 19 24.57 -42.35 -16.18
N ILE A 20 25.52 -42.60 -17.06
CA ILE A 20 25.52 -42.06 -18.43
C ILE A 20 24.38 -42.72 -19.21
N LEU A 21 24.32 -44.04 -19.18
CA LEU A 21 23.28 -44.85 -19.82
C LEU A 21 21.89 -44.37 -19.38
N ASN A 22 21.64 -44.26 -18.09
CA ASN A 22 20.35 -43.80 -17.54
C ASN A 22 20.02 -42.35 -17.93
N ALA A 23 20.99 -41.46 -18.06
CA ALA A 23 20.77 -40.09 -18.46
C ALA A 23 20.34 -39.99 -19.94
N ILE A 24 21.01 -40.77 -20.82
CA ILE A 24 20.63 -40.87 -22.23
C ILE A 24 19.26 -41.54 -22.39
N SER A 25 18.98 -42.65 -21.69
CA SER A 25 17.70 -43.36 -21.75
C SER A 25 16.51 -42.44 -21.43
N LYS A 26 16.62 -41.62 -20.40
CA LYS A 26 15.58 -40.65 -20.04
C LYS A 26 15.30 -39.58 -21.09
N ALA A 27 16.34 -39.17 -21.83
CA ALA A 27 16.17 -38.24 -22.93
C ALA A 27 15.52 -38.91 -24.15
N VAL A 28 15.87 -40.18 -24.42
CA VAL A 28 15.27 -40.99 -25.47
C VAL A 28 13.79 -41.26 -25.21
N GLU A 29 13.43 -41.62 -23.98
CA GLU A 29 12.03 -41.82 -23.57
C GLU A 29 11.15 -40.59 -23.81
N ARG A 30 11.70 -39.39 -23.67
CA ARG A 30 10.99 -38.14 -23.91
C ARG A 30 10.94 -37.72 -25.37
N SER A 31 11.96 -38.04 -26.12
CA SER A 31 12.09 -37.63 -27.53
C SER A 31 11.40 -38.57 -28.51
N GLU A 32 11.04 -39.80 -28.09
CA GLU A 32 10.51 -40.87 -28.92
C GLU A 32 11.35 -41.15 -30.17
N GLU A 33 12.68 -40.88 -30.10
CA GLU A 33 13.64 -41.10 -31.19
C GLU A 33 14.40 -42.40 -30.98
N GLU A 34 14.55 -43.21 -32.02
CA GLU A 34 15.31 -44.43 -31.93
C GLU A 34 16.81 -44.15 -31.83
N VAL A 35 17.38 -44.34 -30.66
CA VAL A 35 18.79 -44.11 -30.35
C VAL A 35 19.44 -45.40 -29.87
N LYS A 36 20.63 -45.70 -30.39
CA LYS A 36 21.45 -46.82 -29.93
C LYS A 36 22.17 -46.50 -28.64
N ILE A 37 21.43 -46.49 -27.51
CA ILE A 37 21.88 -46.00 -26.21
C ILE A 37 23.18 -46.68 -25.75
N GLY A 38 23.32 -48.00 -25.93
CA GLY A 38 24.53 -48.75 -25.53
C GLY A 38 25.78 -48.31 -26.29
N GLU A 39 25.68 -48.24 -27.63
CA GLU A 39 26.81 -47.85 -28.51
C GLU A 39 27.23 -46.39 -28.16
N LEU A 40 26.27 -45.48 -27.96
CA LEU A 40 26.54 -44.11 -27.63
C LEU A 40 27.20 -43.96 -26.23
N THR A 41 26.73 -44.75 -25.26
CA THR A 41 27.32 -44.77 -23.90
C THR A 41 28.77 -45.24 -23.95
N ASP A 42 29.10 -46.29 -24.74
CA ASP A 42 30.45 -46.78 -24.89
C ASP A 42 31.36 -45.77 -25.60
N GLU A 43 30.83 -45.01 -26.60
CA GLU A 43 31.57 -43.92 -27.26
C GLU A 43 31.87 -42.78 -26.29
N VAL A 44 30.89 -42.36 -25.43
CA VAL A 44 31.11 -41.37 -24.36
C VAL A 44 32.27 -41.82 -23.45
N VAL A 45 32.23 -43.06 -22.96
CA VAL A 45 33.27 -43.61 -22.08
C VAL A 45 34.64 -43.67 -22.79
N SER A 46 34.66 -44.03 -24.06
CA SER A 46 35.87 -44.04 -24.87
C SER A 46 36.49 -42.65 -25.01
N LEU A 47 35.66 -41.64 -25.31
CA LEU A 47 36.11 -40.25 -25.40
C LEU A 47 36.57 -39.69 -24.05
N LEU A 48 35.88 -40.00 -22.96
CA LEU A 48 36.33 -39.62 -21.62
C LEU A 48 37.69 -40.20 -21.31
N ASN A 49 37.94 -41.49 -21.61
CA ASN A 49 39.23 -42.14 -21.41
C ASN A 49 40.35 -41.56 -22.28
N LYS A 50 40.04 -41.11 -23.48
CA LYS A 50 40.97 -40.48 -24.40
C LYS A 50 41.31 -39.06 -23.97
N LYS A 51 40.30 -38.25 -23.60
CA LYS A 51 40.46 -36.83 -23.30
C LYS A 51 41.08 -36.59 -21.91
N TYR A 52 40.72 -37.43 -20.92
CA TYR A 52 41.11 -37.30 -19.51
C TYR A 52 42.04 -38.44 -19.05
N LYS A 53 43.10 -38.75 -19.83
CA LYS A 53 44.07 -39.84 -19.51
C LYS A 53 44.74 -39.68 -18.15
N ASN A 54 45.05 -38.46 -17.75
CA ASN A 54 45.79 -38.11 -16.52
C ASN A 54 45.02 -37.21 -15.58
N GLU A 55 43.76 -36.92 -15.86
CA GLU A 55 42.91 -36.02 -15.10
C GLU A 55 41.60 -36.73 -14.69
N THR A 56 40.97 -36.23 -13.65
CA THR A 56 39.66 -36.72 -13.24
C THR A 56 38.58 -35.79 -13.84
N PRO A 57 37.71 -36.27 -14.76
CA PRO A 57 36.70 -35.43 -15.38
C PRO A 57 35.65 -35.01 -14.39
N THR A 58 34.99 -33.87 -14.63
CA THR A 58 33.81 -33.41 -13.90
C THR A 58 32.55 -33.99 -14.52
N VAL A 59 31.43 -33.95 -13.74
CA VAL A 59 30.11 -34.33 -14.26
C VAL A 59 29.72 -33.43 -15.43
N GLU A 60 30.03 -32.12 -15.38
CA GLU A 60 29.70 -31.17 -16.46
C GLU A 60 30.46 -31.54 -17.76
N GLN A 61 31.74 -31.77 -17.67
CA GLN A 61 32.53 -32.21 -18.84
C GLN A 61 32.04 -33.54 -19.44
N THR A 62 31.51 -34.42 -18.61
CA THR A 62 30.86 -35.65 -19.08
C THR A 62 29.56 -35.39 -19.83
N GLN A 63 28.74 -34.45 -19.32
CA GLN A 63 27.50 -34.03 -19.97
C GLN A 63 27.74 -33.31 -21.29
N ASP A 64 28.76 -32.47 -21.38
CA ASP A 64 29.15 -31.79 -22.62
C ASP A 64 29.49 -32.82 -23.71
N ILE A 65 30.22 -33.89 -23.37
CA ILE A 65 30.55 -34.97 -24.32
C ILE A 65 29.30 -35.73 -24.77
N ILE A 66 28.34 -35.94 -23.90
CA ILE A 66 27.05 -36.58 -24.27
C ILE A 66 26.30 -35.69 -25.27
N GLU A 67 26.18 -34.38 -24.99
CA GLU A 67 25.51 -33.43 -25.89
C GLU A 67 26.20 -33.38 -27.26
N ASP A 68 27.51 -33.25 -27.29
CA ASP A 68 28.31 -33.23 -28.53
C ASP A 68 28.09 -34.49 -29.36
N LEU A 69 28.04 -35.68 -28.73
CA LEU A 69 27.83 -36.94 -29.42
C LEU A 69 26.39 -37.11 -29.93
N LEU A 70 25.39 -36.71 -29.16
CA LEU A 70 23.98 -36.71 -29.61
C LEU A 70 23.80 -35.83 -30.85
N ILE A 71 24.43 -34.65 -30.89
CA ILE A 71 24.40 -33.73 -32.02
C ILE A 71 25.17 -34.33 -33.21
N LYS A 72 26.36 -34.88 -32.97
CA LYS A 72 27.25 -35.49 -34.01
C LYS A 72 26.60 -36.68 -34.72
N HIS A 73 25.85 -37.50 -33.97
CA HIS A 73 25.11 -38.65 -34.51
C HIS A 73 23.73 -38.26 -35.07
N ASN A 74 23.44 -36.97 -35.16
CA ASN A 74 22.19 -36.41 -35.70
C ASN A 74 20.90 -36.86 -34.94
N TYR A 75 21.02 -37.17 -33.64
CA TYR A 75 19.88 -37.45 -32.77
C TYR A 75 19.31 -36.12 -32.25
N ALA A 76 18.77 -35.32 -33.16
CA ALA A 76 18.42 -33.93 -32.89
C ALA A 76 17.31 -33.76 -31.84
N LYS A 77 16.31 -34.63 -31.84
CA LYS A 77 15.22 -34.60 -30.87
C LYS A 77 15.73 -34.98 -29.48
N THR A 78 16.48 -36.04 -29.37
CA THR A 78 17.07 -36.51 -28.11
C THR A 78 18.10 -35.50 -27.55
N ALA A 79 18.91 -34.88 -28.41
CA ALA A 79 19.83 -33.82 -28.01
C ALA A 79 19.08 -32.64 -27.40
N LYS A 80 17.96 -32.21 -28.04
CA LYS A 80 17.12 -31.13 -27.52
C LYS A 80 16.52 -31.46 -26.14
N GLU A 81 15.97 -32.67 -26.00
CA GLU A 81 15.39 -33.11 -24.71
C GLU A 81 16.46 -33.23 -23.61
N TYR A 82 17.66 -33.74 -23.96
CA TYR A 82 18.79 -33.85 -23.03
C TYR A 82 19.26 -32.49 -22.53
N ILE A 83 19.48 -31.54 -23.45
CA ILE A 83 19.93 -30.17 -23.14
C ILE A 83 18.85 -29.44 -22.30
N THR A 84 17.58 -29.56 -22.69
CA THR A 84 16.44 -28.98 -21.94
C THR A 84 16.39 -29.53 -20.52
N TYR A 85 16.43 -30.84 -20.35
CA TYR A 85 16.42 -31.48 -19.03
C TYR A 85 17.64 -31.09 -18.17
N ARG A 86 18.82 -31.03 -18.77
CA ARG A 86 20.04 -30.56 -18.09
C ARG A 86 19.87 -29.12 -17.58
N HIS A 87 19.32 -28.24 -18.42
CA HIS A 87 19.08 -26.85 -18.08
C HIS A 87 18.07 -26.72 -16.95
N GLU A 88 16.92 -27.40 -17.05
CA GLU A 88 15.90 -27.44 -15.99
C GLU A 88 16.48 -27.90 -14.65
N ARG A 89 17.26 -28.99 -14.65
CA ARG A 89 17.90 -29.52 -13.43
C ARG A 89 18.96 -28.59 -12.85
N THR A 90 19.65 -27.84 -13.69
CA THR A 90 20.64 -26.85 -13.26
C THR A 90 19.93 -25.66 -12.64
N SER A 91 18.90 -25.13 -13.28
CA SER A 91 18.07 -24.01 -12.76
C SER A 91 17.45 -24.34 -11.41
N VAL A 92 16.87 -25.55 -11.25
CA VAL A 92 16.29 -25.98 -9.96
C VAL A 92 17.33 -26.07 -8.85
N ARG A 93 18.57 -26.50 -9.16
CA ARG A 93 19.65 -26.56 -8.17
C ARG A 93 20.19 -25.20 -7.79
N GLU A 94 20.35 -24.32 -8.77
CA GLU A 94 20.79 -22.94 -8.53
C GLU A 94 19.77 -22.18 -7.68
N ALA A 95 18.48 -22.37 -7.97
CA ALA A 95 17.40 -21.82 -7.17
C ALA A 95 17.44 -22.37 -5.73
N LYS A 96 17.60 -23.68 -5.55
CA LYS A 96 17.72 -24.28 -4.22
C LYS A 96 18.94 -23.78 -3.44
N SER A 97 20.08 -23.60 -4.10
CA SER A 97 21.31 -23.05 -3.49
C SER A 97 21.10 -21.57 -3.10
N ARG A 98 20.43 -20.79 -3.95
CA ARG A 98 20.10 -19.38 -3.71
C ARG A 98 19.16 -19.25 -2.52
N LEU A 99 18.06 -20.03 -2.47
CA LEU A 99 17.11 -20.02 -1.37
C LEU A 99 17.79 -20.36 -0.04
N MET A 100 18.62 -21.40 0.01
CA MET A 100 19.33 -21.77 1.23
C MET A 100 20.28 -20.66 1.71
N SER A 101 21.01 -20.02 0.81
CA SER A 101 21.85 -18.86 1.13
C SER A 101 21.02 -17.68 1.66
N THR A 102 19.87 -17.41 1.05
CA THR A 102 18.96 -16.34 1.52
C THR A 102 18.45 -16.63 2.92
N LEU A 103 18.00 -17.86 3.20
CA LEU A 103 17.54 -18.26 4.54
C LEU A 103 18.65 -18.19 5.59
N GLU A 104 19.89 -18.55 5.24
CA GLU A 104 21.06 -18.40 6.11
C GLU A 104 21.33 -16.93 6.45
N HIS A 105 21.28 -16.04 5.46
CA HIS A 105 21.40 -14.59 5.66
C HIS A 105 20.31 -14.05 6.58
N ILE A 106 19.04 -14.44 6.36
CA ILE A 106 17.92 -14.04 7.23
C ILE A 106 18.14 -14.53 8.67
N THR A 107 18.74 -15.72 8.84
CA THR A 107 18.97 -16.33 10.17
C THR A 107 20.04 -15.61 10.98
N PHE A 108 21.14 -15.22 10.34
CA PHE A 108 22.37 -14.82 11.04
C PHE A 108 22.76 -13.35 10.87
N GLN A 109 22.15 -12.60 9.93
CA GLN A 109 22.43 -11.18 9.76
C GLN A 109 21.42 -10.32 10.52
N ASP A 110 21.91 -9.24 11.15
CA ASP A 110 21.09 -8.18 11.73
C ASP A 110 20.25 -7.49 10.65
N SER A 111 19.05 -7.01 11.00
CA SER A 111 18.19 -6.29 10.04
C SER A 111 18.84 -5.02 9.49
N LYS A 112 19.72 -4.38 10.27
CA LYS A 112 20.48 -3.18 9.84
C LYS A 112 21.44 -3.47 8.69
N GLU A 113 21.88 -4.70 8.53
CA GLU A 113 22.80 -5.14 7.48
C GLU A 113 22.12 -5.87 6.33
N SER A 114 20.83 -6.22 6.46
CA SER A 114 20.09 -7.04 5.51
C SER A 114 18.95 -6.27 4.84
N ASP A 115 19.10 -5.90 3.56
CA ASP A 115 18.03 -5.29 2.76
C ASP A 115 16.79 -6.19 2.63
N VAL A 116 16.96 -7.51 2.62
CA VAL A 116 15.85 -8.48 2.58
C VAL A 116 14.97 -8.35 3.82
N LYS A 117 15.57 -8.18 5.01
CA LYS A 117 14.82 -7.96 6.25
C LYS A 117 14.11 -6.60 6.30
N ARG A 118 14.57 -5.60 5.53
CA ARG A 118 14.03 -4.23 5.45
C ARG A 118 13.25 -3.95 4.16
N GLU A 119 12.82 -4.97 3.45
CA GLU A 119 12.02 -4.82 2.23
C GLU A 119 10.66 -4.15 2.53
N ASN A 120 10.08 -4.44 3.68
CA ASN A 120 8.89 -3.79 4.21
C ASN A 120 9.22 -3.16 5.58
N ALA A 121 9.25 -1.83 5.64
CA ALA A 121 9.62 -1.09 6.85
C ALA A 121 8.60 -1.23 7.99
N ASN A 122 7.38 -1.69 7.72
CA ASN A 122 6.34 -1.95 8.73
C ASN A 122 6.54 -3.28 9.49
N ILE A 123 7.44 -4.15 9.02
CA ILE A 123 7.77 -5.43 9.65
C ILE A 123 9.12 -5.32 10.35
N ASP A 124 9.17 -5.71 11.63
CA ASP A 124 10.44 -5.86 12.35
C ASP A 124 11.04 -7.23 12.04
N GLY A 125 12.05 -7.24 11.16
CA GLY A 125 12.70 -8.45 10.66
C GLY A 125 13.57 -9.18 11.70
N ASP A 126 13.85 -8.59 12.86
CA ASP A 126 14.66 -9.20 13.94
C ASP A 126 13.79 -9.92 15.00
N THR A 127 12.47 -9.70 14.97
CA THR A 127 11.56 -10.46 15.84
C THR A 127 11.39 -11.88 15.33
N ALA A 128 11.08 -12.82 16.24
CA ALA A 128 10.86 -14.23 15.89
C ALA A 128 9.77 -14.39 14.80
N MET A 129 8.65 -13.67 14.94
CA MET A 129 7.56 -13.73 13.97
C MET A 129 7.89 -13.01 12.65
N GLY A 130 8.61 -11.88 12.72
CA GLY A 130 9.10 -11.20 11.52
C GLY A 130 10.09 -12.05 10.73
N THR A 131 11.02 -12.74 11.40
CA THR A 131 11.93 -13.71 10.78
C THR A 131 11.17 -14.87 10.14
N MET A 132 10.18 -15.43 10.83
CA MET A 132 9.36 -16.55 10.33
C MET A 132 8.54 -16.15 9.11
N LEU A 133 7.96 -14.94 9.11
CA LEU A 133 7.26 -14.39 7.96
C LEU A 133 8.21 -14.22 6.75
N LYS A 134 9.45 -13.79 6.98
CA LYS A 134 10.48 -13.68 5.93
C LYS A 134 10.90 -15.03 5.35
N TYR A 135 11.02 -16.08 6.15
CA TYR A 135 11.25 -17.44 5.64
C TYR A 135 10.13 -17.87 4.70
N GLY A 136 8.87 -17.68 5.09
CA GLY A 136 7.71 -17.98 4.26
C GLY A 136 7.70 -17.18 2.96
N SER A 137 7.93 -15.87 3.06
CA SER A 137 7.98 -14.93 1.93
C SER A 137 9.03 -15.37 0.89
N GLU A 138 10.28 -15.55 1.29
CA GLU A 138 11.37 -15.90 0.35
C GLU A 138 11.19 -17.31 -0.25
N SER A 139 10.64 -18.25 0.53
CA SER A 139 10.33 -19.59 0.01
C SER A 139 9.21 -19.55 -1.02
N ALA A 140 8.17 -18.76 -0.80
CA ALA A 140 7.07 -18.59 -1.73
C ALA A 140 7.53 -17.91 -3.04
N LYS A 141 8.31 -16.83 -2.94
CA LYS A 141 8.90 -16.15 -4.11
C LYS A 141 9.71 -17.11 -4.96
N ASP A 142 10.60 -17.91 -4.34
CA ASP A 142 11.42 -18.87 -5.07
C ASP A 142 10.57 -19.95 -5.76
N TYR A 143 9.53 -20.46 -5.09
CA TYR A 143 8.60 -21.42 -5.68
C TYR A 143 7.88 -20.83 -6.90
N TYR A 144 7.33 -19.62 -6.79
CA TYR A 144 6.60 -18.99 -7.89
C TYR A 144 7.50 -18.70 -9.10
N LEU A 145 8.72 -18.21 -8.87
CA LEU A 145 9.68 -17.91 -9.93
C LEU A 145 10.22 -19.14 -10.64
N THR A 146 10.34 -20.28 -9.95
CA THR A 146 10.95 -21.48 -10.49
C THR A 146 9.97 -22.52 -11.02
N HIS A 147 8.71 -22.52 -10.53
CA HIS A 147 7.73 -23.59 -10.82
C HIS A 147 6.39 -23.10 -11.36
N LEU A 148 5.96 -21.90 -11.02
CA LEU A 148 4.61 -21.43 -11.37
C LEU A 148 4.60 -20.48 -12.57
N LEU A 149 5.47 -19.47 -12.56
CA LEU A 149 5.47 -18.44 -13.57
C LEU A 149 6.10 -18.93 -14.89
N PRO A 150 5.55 -18.54 -16.06
CA PRO A 150 6.21 -18.72 -17.33
C PRO A 150 7.63 -18.13 -17.31
N LYS A 151 8.55 -18.78 -18.02
CA LYS A 151 9.96 -18.44 -17.99
C LYS A 151 10.25 -17.00 -18.39
N ASP A 152 9.58 -16.48 -19.41
CA ASP A 152 9.71 -15.10 -19.89
C ASP A 152 9.37 -14.07 -18.79
N ILE A 153 8.33 -14.32 -18.04
CA ILE A 153 7.88 -13.46 -16.93
C ILE A 153 8.84 -13.58 -15.73
N ALA A 154 9.21 -14.82 -15.36
CA ALA A 154 10.14 -15.06 -14.27
C ALA A 154 11.52 -14.43 -14.55
N ASP A 155 12.07 -14.62 -15.76
CA ASP A 155 13.33 -14.04 -16.19
C ASP A 155 13.27 -12.51 -16.18
N ALA A 156 12.20 -11.89 -16.68
CA ALA A 156 12.01 -10.44 -16.66
C ALA A 156 12.00 -9.89 -15.23
N HIS A 157 11.33 -10.59 -14.30
CA HIS A 157 11.35 -10.20 -12.89
C HIS A 157 12.75 -10.35 -12.27
N ILE A 158 13.41 -11.49 -12.48
CA ILE A 158 14.75 -11.78 -11.92
C ILE A 158 15.79 -10.78 -12.47
N ASN A 159 15.74 -10.52 -13.76
CA ASN A 159 16.66 -9.61 -14.44
C ASN A 159 16.39 -8.13 -14.13
N GLY A 160 15.22 -7.79 -13.56
CA GLY A 160 14.85 -6.44 -13.20
C GLY A 160 14.31 -5.59 -14.36
N ASP A 161 13.73 -6.21 -15.38
CA ASP A 161 12.96 -5.52 -16.42
C ASP A 161 11.61 -5.08 -15.86
N ILE A 162 11.02 -5.94 -15.03
CA ILE A 162 9.79 -5.70 -14.28
C ILE A 162 9.96 -6.07 -12.81
N HIS A 163 9.00 -5.61 -11.98
CA HIS A 163 8.86 -6.07 -10.61
C HIS A 163 7.41 -6.43 -10.33
N ILE A 164 7.16 -7.72 -10.11
CA ILE A 164 5.87 -8.23 -9.64
C ILE A 164 5.80 -7.93 -8.15
N HIS A 165 4.89 -7.05 -7.76
CA HIS A 165 4.71 -6.69 -6.35
C HIS A 165 4.02 -7.82 -5.59
N ASP A 166 4.38 -7.95 -4.31
CA ASP A 166 3.82 -8.94 -3.39
C ASP A 166 3.83 -10.35 -3.99
N LEU A 167 4.97 -10.70 -4.57
CA LEU A 167 5.17 -11.98 -5.25
C LEU A 167 5.03 -13.16 -4.28
N ASP A 168 5.35 -12.99 -3.01
CA ASP A 168 5.14 -13.97 -1.94
C ASP A 168 3.65 -14.29 -1.70
N PHE A 169 2.76 -13.36 -2.00
CA PHE A 169 1.30 -13.54 -1.93
C PHE A 169 0.64 -13.82 -3.29
N TYR A 170 1.41 -14.16 -4.32
CA TYR A 170 0.96 -14.24 -5.72
C TYR A 170 -0.35 -15.00 -5.91
N THR A 171 -0.48 -16.18 -5.27
CA THR A 171 -1.67 -17.03 -5.37
C THR A 171 -2.60 -16.91 -4.17
N LEU A 172 -2.24 -16.17 -3.14
CA LEU A 172 -2.91 -16.25 -1.83
C LEU A 172 -3.99 -15.18 -1.64
N THR A 173 -3.65 -13.92 -1.86
CA THR A 173 -4.48 -12.77 -1.48
C THR A 173 -4.66 -11.78 -2.64
N LEU A 174 -5.59 -10.84 -2.47
CA LEU A 174 -5.68 -9.60 -3.24
C LEU A 174 -4.81 -8.53 -2.57
N THR A 175 -4.65 -7.35 -3.20
CA THR A 175 -3.73 -6.32 -2.69
C THR A 175 -4.37 -5.40 -1.64
N CYS A 176 -5.35 -4.58 -2.03
CA CYS A 176 -5.93 -3.53 -1.18
C CYS A 176 -7.45 -3.52 -1.27
N CYS A 177 -8.14 -3.03 -0.22
CA CYS A 177 -9.59 -2.88 -0.21
C CYS A 177 -10.05 -1.58 0.45
N GLN A 178 -11.20 -1.07 0.00
CA GLN A 178 -11.96 0.04 0.56
C GLN A 178 -13.16 -0.52 1.34
N ILE A 179 -13.07 -0.55 2.66
CA ILE A 179 -14.07 -1.18 3.53
C ILE A 179 -15.22 -0.21 3.80
N ASP A 180 -16.43 -0.53 3.35
CA ASP A 180 -17.64 0.18 3.76
C ASP A 180 -18.06 -0.31 5.16
N VAL A 181 -17.62 0.40 6.19
CA VAL A 181 -17.92 0.01 7.57
C VAL A 181 -19.38 0.27 7.95
N LEU A 182 -20.10 1.19 7.27
CA LEU A 182 -21.55 1.36 7.49
C LEU A 182 -22.31 0.11 7.06
N LYS A 183 -22.02 -0.40 5.86
CA LYS A 183 -22.60 -1.66 5.38
C LYS A 183 -22.19 -2.84 6.26
N LEU A 184 -20.90 -2.95 6.60
CA LEU A 184 -20.38 -4.06 7.40
C LEU A 184 -20.99 -4.13 8.80
N PHE A 185 -21.22 -2.98 9.44
CA PHE A 185 -21.73 -2.93 10.82
C PHE A 185 -23.22 -3.19 10.91
N HIS A 186 -23.96 -3.00 9.82
CA HIS A 186 -25.41 -3.25 9.80
C HIS A 186 -25.70 -4.73 10.06
N GLY A 187 -26.40 -5.00 11.15
CA GLY A 187 -26.70 -6.36 11.60
C GLY A 187 -25.54 -7.10 12.28
N GLY A 188 -24.32 -6.53 12.25
CA GLY A 188 -23.13 -7.14 12.82
C GLY A 188 -22.36 -8.06 11.85
N PHE A 189 -21.19 -8.56 12.29
CA PHE A 189 -20.31 -9.41 11.47
C PHE A 189 -19.50 -10.40 12.33
N SER A 190 -18.80 -11.34 11.69
CA SER A 190 -17.93 -12.31 12.35
C SER A 190 -16.48 -12.22 11.85
N THR A 191 -15.53 -12.41 12.75
CA THR A 191 -14.09 -12.56 12.42
C THR A 191 -13.65 -14.04 12.36
N GLY A 192 -14.61 -14.98 12.42
CA GLY A 192 -14.33 -16.42 12.43
C GLY A 192 -14.33 -17.07 13.81
N HIS A 193 -14.20 -16.28 14.89
CA HIS A 193 -14.16 -16.77 16.28
C HIS A 193 -15.38 -16.39 17.13
N GLY A 194 -16.34 -15.71 16.53
CA GLY A 194 -17.57 -15.26 17.19
C GLY A 194 -18.25 -14.16 16.39
N PHE A 195 -19.51 -13.90 16.72
CA PHE A 195 -20.30 -12.86 16.08
C PHE A 195 -20.28 -11.56 16.90
N LEU A 196 -19.93 -10.47 16.25
CA LEU A 196 -19.93 -9.13 16.79
C LEU A 196 -21.25 -8.45 16.40
N ARG A 197 -22.06 -8.07 17.39
CA ARG A 197 -23.31 -7.38 17.13
C ARG A 197 -23.07 -6.01 16.51
N GLU A 198 -24.09 -5.46 15.87
CA GLU A 198 -24.11 -4.07 15.40
C GLU A 198 -23.73 -3.09 16.54
N PRO A 199 -22.78 -2.15 16.30
CA PRO A 199 -22.36 -1.19 17.31
C PRO A 199 -23.47 -0.20 17.63
N ASN A 200 -23.56 0.19 18.90
CA ASN A 200 -24.63 1.05 19.43
C ASN A 200 -24.15 2.33 20.13
N ASP A 201 -22.85 2.60 20.07
CA ASP A 201 -22.23 3.84 20.54
C ASP A 201 -20.88 4.08 19.84
N ILE A 202 -20.35 5.30 19.93
CA ILE A 202 -19.10 5.71 19.24
C ILE A 202 -17.90 4.87 19.64
N ARG A 203 -17.80 4.42 20.88
CA ARG A 203 -16.70 3.58 21.36
C ARG A 203 -16.71 2.23 20.65
N SER A 204 -17.88 1.62 20.50
CA SER A 204 -18.04 0.37 19.76
C SER A 204 -17.81 0.56 18.25
N TYR A 205 -18.24 1.67 17.66
CA TYR A 205 -17.95 2.00 16.26
C TYR A 205 -16.44 2.08 16.01
N ALA A 206 -15.71 2.84 16.82
CA ALA A 206 -14.26 2.97 16.73
C ALA A 206 -13.54 1.62 16.92
N ALA A 207 -13.92 0.84 17.95
CA ALA A 207 -13.34 -0.46 18.21
C ALA A 207 -13.59 -1.46 17.06
N LEU A 208 -14.82 -1.53 16.54
CA LEU A 208 -15.15 -2.42 15.42
C LEU A 208 -14.49 -1.99 14.10
N ALA A 209 -14.24 -0.70 13.89
CA ALA A 209 -13.45 -0.22 12.74
C ALA A 209 -12.01 -0.76 12.78
N CYS A 210 -11.36 -0.73 13.95
CA CYS A 210 -10.04 -1.34 14.13
C CYS A 210 -10.07 -2.86 13.87
N ILE A 211 -11.07 -3.56 14.40
CA ILE A 211 -11.23 -5.01 14.21
C ILE A 211 -11.48 -5.35 12.74
N ALA A 212 -12.30 -4.57 12.02
CA ALA A 212 -12.55 -4.76 10.60
C ALA A 212 -11.26 -4.63 9.77
N ILE A 213 -10.47 -3.58 9.99
CA ILE A 213 -9.17 -3.39 9.34
C ILE A 213 -8.24 -4.56 9.63
N GLN A 214 -8.14 -4.98 10.90
CA GLN A 214 -7.27 -6.08 11.32
C GLN A 214 -7.70 -7.42 10.73
N ALA A 215 -9.01 -7.69 10.68
CA ALA A 215 -9.54 -8.93 10.12
C ALA A 215 -9.34 -9.01 8.61
N ASP A 216 -9.59 -7.90 7.89
CA ASP A 216 -9.40 -7.83 6.43
C ASP A 216 -7.93 -7.97 6.02
N GLN A 217 -7.00 -7.51 6.87
CA GLN A 217 -5.56 -7.65 6.66
C GLN A 217 -5.09 -9.12 6.60
N ASN A 218 -5.89 -10.08 7.07
CA ASN A 218 -5.56 -11.51 6.93
C ASN A 218 -5.92 -12.05 5.55
N ASP A 219 -6.92 -11.46 4.88
CA ASP A 219 -7.36 -11.85 3.54
C ASP A 219 -6.68 -11.01 2.43
N MET A 220 -6.10 -9.88 2.79
CA MET A 220 -5.45 -8.91 1.90
C MET A 220 -4.03 -8.59 2.39
N HIS A 221 -3.06 -8.36 1.50
CA HIS A 221 -1.69 -8.10 1.94
C HIS A 221 -1.27 -6.63 1.94
N GLY A 222 -1.97 -5.77 1.20
CA GLY A 222 -1.68 -4.34 1.13
C GLY A 222 -2.45 -3.50 2.14
N GLY A 223 -2.73 -2.25 1.79
CA GLY A 223 -3.42 -1.30 2.66
C GLY A 223 -4.92 -1.52 2.72
N GLN A 224 -5.48 -1.42 3.93
CA GLN A 224 -6.92 -1.44 4.18
C GLN A 224 -7.40 -0.03 4.46
N ALA A 225 -8.45 0.42 3.80
CA ALA A 225 -8.94 1.79 3.95
C ALA A 225 -10.42 1.85 4.31
N ILE A 226 -10.79 2.83 5.13
CA ILE A 226 -12.17 3.25 5.31
C ILE A 226 -12.37 4.54 4.50
N PRO A 227 -13.15 4.51 3.40
CA PRO A 227 -13.28 5.64 2.48
C PRO A 227 -14.25 6.72 2.96
N ASN A 228 -15.12 6.38 3.91
CA ASN A 228 -16.24 7.17 4.43
C ASN A 228 -16.22 7.23 5.95
N PHE A 229 -15.05 7.44 6.53
CA PHE A 229 -14.85 7.34 7.99
C PHE A 229 -15.70 8.34 8.78
N ASP A 230 -15.81 9.58 8.32
CA ASP A 230 -16.62 10.63 8.92
C ASP A 230 -18.12 10.26 8.95
N PHE A 231 -18.68 9.83 7.83
CA PHE A 231 -20.07 9.37 7.75
C PHE A 231 -20.33 8.15 8.65
N ALA A 232 -19.37 7.24 8.72
CA ALA A 232 -19.49 6.05 9.56
C ALA A 232 -19.47 6.39 11.05
N MET A 233 -18.54 7.24 11.48
CA MET A 233 -18.44 7.65 12.88
C MET A 233 -19.59 8.57 13.30
N ALA A 234 -20.14 9.37 12.38
CA ALA A 234 -21.34 10.19 12.63
C ALA A 234 -22.52 9.37 13.16
N GLU A 235 -22.75 8.18 12.59
CA GLU A 235 -23.80 7.29 13.08
C GLU A 235 -23.52 6.79 14.51
N GLY A 236 -22.23 6.54 14.83
CA GLY A 236 -21.80 6.21 16.19
C GLY A 236 -22.02 7.34 17.18
N VAL A 237 -21.71 8.59 16.80
CA VAL A 237 -21.94 9.78 17.62
C VAL A 237 -23.43 9.98 17.84
N LYS A 238 -24.26 9.88 16.78
CA LYS A 238 -25.71 9.97 16.85
C LYS A 238 -26.33 9.00 17.87
N LYS A 239 -25.97 7.70 17.75
CA LYS A 239 -26.45 6.67 18.69
C LYS A 239 -26.00 6.94 20.14
N THR A 240 -24.77 7.46 20.29
CA THR A 240 -24.25 7.85 21.62
C THR A 240 -25.00 9.01 22.18
N TYR A 241 -25.23 10.06 21.41
CA TYR A 241 -26.01 11.23 21.86
C TYR A 241 -27.43 10.87 22.28
N ASN A 242 -28.12 10.06 21.47
CA ASN A 242 -29.45 9.58 21.78
C ASN A 242 -29.54 8.83 23.13
N LYS A 243 -28.54 8.02 23.40
CA LYS A 243 -28.42 7.25 24.66
C LYS A 243 -28.14 8.18 25.85
N ILE A 244 -27.24 9.12 25.70
CA ILE A 244 -26.85 10.08 26.74
C ILE A 244 -28.02 11.01 27.03
N PHE A 245 -28.62 11.60 26.01
CA PHE A 245 -29.75 12.52 26.12
C PHE A 245 -30.93 11.91 26.91
N ARG A 246 -31.32 10.69 26.54
CA ARG A 246 -32.35 9.94 27.29
C ARG A 246 -31.94 9.72 28.74
N ASN A 247 -30.69 9.30 29.00
CA ASN A 247 -30.24 9.03 30.37
C ASN A 247 -30.20 10.31 31.21
N ASN A 248 -29.78 11.43 30.60
CA ASN A 248 -29.75 12.73 31.28
C ASN A 248 -31.17 13.27 31.57
N ILE A 249 -32.12 13.04 30.67
CA ILE A 249 -33.53 13.35 30.98
C ILE A 249 -33.96 12.60 32.24
N ILE A 250 -33.77 11.30 32.31
CA ILE A 250 -34.13 10.47 33.47
C ILE A 250 -33.41 10.96 34.73
N LYS A 251 -32.10 11.21 34.65
CA LYS A 251 -31.24 11.70 35.73
C LYS A 251 -31.74 13.06 36.29
N PHE A 252 -32.02 14.03 35.41
CA PHE A 252 -32.37 15.37 35.84
C PHE A 252 -33.83 15.48 36.30
N ILE A 253 -34.76 14.64 35.83
CA ILE A 253 -36.10 14.51 36.39
C ILE A 253 -36.01 14.00 37.84
N ASP A 254 -35.24 12.95 38.09
CA ASP A 254 -35.03 12.42 39.44
C ASP A 254 -34.35 13.44 40.35
N PHE A 255 -33.32 14.13 39.86
CA PHE A 255 -32.58 15.12 40.65
C PHE A 255 -33.39 16.40 40.98
N ILE A 256 -34.16 16.92 40.02
CA ILE A 256 -34.88 18.22 40.17
C ILE A 256 -36.27 18.03 40.81
N ASP A 257 -37.01 17.01 40.35
CA ASP A 257 -38.39 16.81 40.74
C ASP A 257 -38.60 15.61 41.69
N GLY A 258 -37.52 14.86 42.00
CA GLY A 258 -37.55 13.69 42.88
C GLY A 258 -38.40 12.53 42.36
N LYS A 259 -38.59 12.44 41.02
CA LYS A 259 -39.41 11.41 40.38
C LYS A 259 -38.54 10.42 39.60
N ASN A 260 -38.62 9.14 39.95
CA ASN A 260 -37.98 8.07 39.18
C ASN A 260 -38.94 7.57 38.08
N LEU A 261 -38.75 8.06 36.84
CA LEU A 261 -39.55 7.68 35.67
C LEU A 261 -38.77 6.74 34.69
N GLU A 262 -37.69 6.10 35.14
CA GLU A 262 -36.84 5.27 34.29
C GLU A 262 -37.62 4.16 33.57
N SER A 263 -38.50 3.45 34.30
CA SER A 263 -39.29 2.34 33.76
C SER A 263 -40.31 2.76 32.70
N GLU A 264 -40.77 4.02 32.72
CA GLU A 264 -41.72 4.58 31.77
C GLU A 264 -41.04 5.24 30.60
N LEU A 265 -39.98 5.99 30.84
CA LEU A 265 -39.26 6.75 29.79
C LEU A 265 -38.44 5.88 28.87
N LYS A 266 -37.77 4.82 29.35
CA LYS A 266 -36.99 3.92 28.48
C LYS A 266 -37.81 3.30 27.34
N PRO A 267 -39.00 2.70 27.58
CA PRO A 267 -39.87 2.21 26.52
C PRO A 267 -40.38 3.33 25.62
N TYR A 268 -40.73 4.48 26.18
CA TYR A 268 -41.22 5.63 25.42
C TYR A 268 -40.19 6.16 24.43
N PHE A 269 -38.98 6.35 24.85
CA PHE A 269 -37.88 6.72 23.94
C PHE A 269 -37.65 5.68 22.85
N LYS A 270 -37.80 4.39 23.15
CA LYS A 270 -37.68 3.34 22.14
C LYS A 270 -38.74 3.47 21.04
N GLU A 271 -39.96 3.91 21.40
CA GLU A 271 -41.05 4.18 20.44
C GLU A 271 -40.76 5.44 19.62
N LEU A 272 -40.32 6.53 20.27
CA LEU A 272 -39.90 7.75 19.56
C LEU A 272 -38.82 7.48 18.52
N TYR A 273 -37.78 6.74 18.88
CA TYR A 273 -36.68 6.42 17.99
C TYR A 273 -37.11 5.51 16.83
N LYS A 274 -38.05 4.59 17.05
CA LYS A 274 -38.64 3.79 15.95
C LYS A 274 -39.46 4.67 14.98
N SER A 275 -39.97 5.78 15.44
CA SER A 275 -40.74 6.76 14.66
C SER A 275 -39.83 7.87 14.08
N GLU A 276 -38.51 7.65 14.09
CA GLU A 276 -37.49 8.61 13.61
C GLU A 276 -37.56 9.99 14.32
N ILE A 277 -38.08 10.01 15.56
CA ILE A 277 -38.05 11.20 16.42
C ILE A 277 -36.89 11.05 17.38
N GLU A 278 -35.75 11.61 17.01
CA GLU A 278 -34.48 11.48 17.73
C GLU A 278 -33.88 12.86 17.98
N PRO A 279 -33.36 13.11 19.21
CA PRO A 279 -32.56 14.31 19.44
C PRO A 279 -31.20 14.18 18.76
N ARG A 280 -30.73 15.26 18.14
CA ARG A 280 -29.43 15.26 17.48
C ARG A 280 -28.49 16.26 18.14
N TYR A 281 -27.20 15.97 18.07
CA TYR A 281 -26.17 16.81 18.62
C TYR A 281 -26.15 18.18 17.89
N HIS A 282 -26.16 19.28 18.66
CA HIS A 282 -26.26 20.67 18.21
C HIS A 282 -27.45 20.99 17.29
N ASP A 283 -28.46 20.13 17.26
CA ASP A 283 -29.75 20.40 16.57
C ASP A 283 -30.86 20.65 17.57
N TYR A 284 -31.00 21.93 17.94
CA TYR A 284 -31.98 22.38 18.92
C TYR A 284 -33.43 22.15 18.47
N ASP A 285 -33.70 22.08 17.17
CA ASP A 285 -35.05 21.81 16.66
C ASP A 285 -35.46 20.37 16.94
N SER A 286 -34.58 19.41 16.67
CA SER A 286 -34.82 17.99 16.98
C SER A 286 -34.94 17.75 18.50
N GLN A 287 -34.08 18.40 19.29
CA GLN A 287 -34.13 18.33 20.76
C GLN A 287 -35.45 18.91 21.31
N ASN A 288 -35.85 20.09 20.84
CA ASN A 288 -37.09 20.74 21.25
C ASN A 288 -38.33 19.94 20.85
N LYS A 289 -38.31 19.24 19.70
CA LYS A 289 -39.40 18.32 19.32
C LYS A 289 -39.58 17.20 20.33
N VAL A 290 -38.47 16.59 20.81
CA VAL A 290 -38.50 15.55 21.84
C VAL A 290 -39.00 16.13 23.17
N PHE A 291 -38.49 17.30 23.58
CA PHE A 291 -38.96 17.96 24.80
C PHE A 291 -40.46 18.30 24.74
N GLY A 292 -40.96 18.81 23.61
CA GLY A 292 -42.37 19.13 23.44
C GLY A 292 -43.28 17.92 23.67
N LEU A 293 -42.92 16.76 23.15
CA LEU A 293 -43.66 15.51 23.38
C LEU A 293 -43.60 15.04 24.84
N LEU A 294 -42.46 15.28 25.50
CA LEU A 294 -42.32 14.96 26.92
C LEU A 294 -43.10 15.95 27.81
N GLU A 295 -43.14 17.24 27.50
CA GLU A 295 -43.92 18.26 28.17
C GLU A 295 -45.44 18.00 28.08
N GLU A 296 -45.88 17.59 26.89
CA GLU A 296 -47.27 17.20 26.70
C GLU A 296 -47.65 15.97 27.55
N LYS A 297 -46.76 15.00 27.66
CA LYS A 297 -46.98 13.76 28.40
C LYS A 297 -46.83 13.90 29.91
N TYR A 298 -45.87 14.76 30.35
CA TYR A 298 -45.55 14.99 31.76
C TYR A 298 -45.54 16.50 32.09
N PRO A 299 -46.70 17.20 32.01
CA PRO A 299 -46.73 18.64 32.15
C PRO A 299 -46.42 19.14 33.57
N GLU A 300 -46.42 18.24 34.57
CA GLU A 300 -46.16 18.56 35.98
C GLU A 300 -44.64 18.62 36.31
N LEU A 301 -43.74 18.34 35.36
CA LEU A 301 -42.29 18.37 35.57
C LEU A 301 -41.73 19.78 35.35
N SER A 302 -40.61 20.07 36.01
CA SER A 302 -39.92 21.37 35.95
C SER A 302 -39.03 21.53 34.69
N TRP A 303 -39.64 21.42 33.51
CA TRP A 303 -38.92 21.37 32.21
C TRP A 303 -38.06 22.59 31.95
N GLU A 304 -38.46 23.81 32.39
CA GLU A 304 -37.63 25.02 32.27
C GLU A 304 -36.28 24.88 32.96
N LYS A 305 -36.22 24.12 34.05
CA LYS A 305 -34.97 23.83 34.77
C LYS A 305 -34.24 22.62 34.19
N ILE A 306 -34.96 21.59 33.74
CA ILE A 306 -34.42 20.32 33.26
C ILE A 306 -33.71 20.48 31.91
N LYS A 307 -34.35 21.13 30.93
CA LYS A 307 -33.85 21.26 29.56
C LYS A 307 -32.39 21.77 29.43
N PRO A 308 -32.03 22.91 30.07
CA PRO A 308 -30.68 23.45 29.95
C PRO A 308 -29.59 22.49 30.45
N PHE A 309 -29.89 21.77 31.54
CA PHE A 309 -28.93 20.80 32.09
C PHE A 309 -28.81 19.57 31.18
N VAL A 310 -29.95 19.04 30.68
CA VAL A 310 -29.96 17.90 29.77
C VAL A 310 -29.14 18.20 28.51
N ILE A 311 -29.39 19.35 27.86
CA ILE A 311 -28.66 19.75 26.65
C ILE A 311 -27.16 19.84 26.95
N LYS A 312 -26.78 20.68 27.92
CA LYS A 312 -25.38 20.95 28.24
C LYS A 312 -24.61 19.69 28.64
N ASP A 313 -25.17 18.89 29.56
CA ASP A 313 -24.47 17.65 30.01
C ASP A 313 -24.38 16.64 28.86
N SER A 314 -25.42 16.55 28.00
CA SER A 314 -25.39 15.62 26.87
C SER A 314 -24.38 16.00 25.79
N GLU A 315 -24.23 17.28 25.51
CA GLU A 315 -23.23 17.79 24.58
C GLU A 315 -21.82 17.54 25.12
N ASN A 316 -21.54 17.93 26.37
CA ASN A 316 -20.23 17.69 26.98
C ASN A 316 -19.85 16.19 27.03
N GLU A 317 -20.81 15.33 27.41
CA GLU A 317 -20.57 13.90 27.58
C GLU A 317 -20.32 13.22 26.22
N VAL A 318 -21.03 13.58 25.15
CA VAL A 318 -20.81 13.02 23.82
C VAL A 318 -19.47 13.47 23.22
N GLU A 319 -19.08 14.73 23.46
CA GLU A 319 -17.79 15.26 23.05
C GLU A 319 -16.64 14.48 23.72
N GLU A 320 -16.70 14.29 25.04
CA GLU A 320 -15.72 13.52 25.79
C GLU A 320 -15.63 12.06 25.31
N GLN A 321 -16.79 11.39 25.16
CA GLN A 321 -16.83 10.00 24.70
C GLN A 321 -16.32 9.85 23.28
N THR A 322 -16.59 10.81 22.40
CA THR A 322 -16.10 10.80 21.01
C THR A 322 -14.59 11.01 20.96
N HIS A 323 -14.09 11.97 21.73
CA HIS A 323 -12.64 12.20 21.82
C HIS A 323 -11.89 10.95 22.31
N GLN A 324 -12.33 10.34 23.40
CA GLN A 324 -11.74 9.12 23.94
C GLN A 324 -11.83 7.93 22.95
N ALA A 325 -12.92 7.84 22.18
CA ALA A 325 -13.05 6.82 21.16
C ALA A 325 -12.04 6.99 20.01
N MET A 326 -11.79 8.24 19.57
CA MET A 326 -10.81 8.56 18.53
C MET A 326 -9.38 8.38 19.03
N GLU A 327 -9.08 8.76 20.26
CA GLU A 327 -7.81 8.48 20.91
C GLU A 327 -7.53 6.97 20.95
N ALA A 328 -8.49 6.17 21.44
CA ALA A 328 -8.37 4.72 21.49
C ALA A 328 -8.19 4.10 20.09
N LEU A 329 -8.86 4.62 19.06
CA LEU A 329 -8.71 4.17 17.67
C LEU A 329 -7.28 4.39 17.18
N VAL A 330 -6.72 5.59 17.38
CA VAL A 330 -5.35 5.92 16.98
C VAL A 330 -4.36 5.02 17.72
N HIS A 331 -4.50 4.84 19.03
CA HIS A 331 -3.67 3.94 19.84
C HIS A 331 -3.75 2.49 19.34
N ASN A 332 -4.96 1.97 19.11
CA ASN A 332 -5.17 0.60 18.65
C ASN A 332 -4.48 0.32 17.29
N LEU A 333 -4.63 1.23 16.33
CA LEU A 333 -4.03 1.06 15.01
C LEU A 333 -2.49 1.18 14.99
N ASN A 334 -1.88 1.66 16.09
CA ASN A 334 -0.42 1.66 16.27
C ASN A 334 0.11 0.52 17.14
N THR A 335 -0.76 -0.19 17.87
CA THR A 335 -0.36 -1.22 18.85
C THR A 335 -0.91 -2.60 18.56
N MET A 336 -2.08 -2.70 17.93
CA MET A 336 -2.67 -3.98 17.53
C MET A 336 -1.85 -4.60 16.40
N HIS A 337 -1.53 -5.88 16.53
CA HIS A 337 -0.79 -6.62 15.52
C HIS A 337 -1.74 -7.44 14.63
N SER A 338 -1.35 -7.59 13.37
CA SER A 338 -1.92 -8.50 12.38
C SER A 338 -0.85 -9.46 11.86
N ARG A 339 -1.21 -10.39 10.99
CA ARG A 339 -0.30 -11.33 10.34
C ARG A 339 0.63 -12.03 11.33
N ALA A 340 0.05 -12.82 12.21
CA ALA A 340 0.77 -13.59 13.22
C ALA A 340 1.61 -12.73 14.20
N GLY A 341 1.26 -11.46 14.38
CA GLY A 341 1.97 -10.56 15.29
C GLY A 341 3.23 -9.91 14.70
N ALA A 342 3.43 -10.01 13.39
CA ALA A 342 4.65 -9.51 12.74
C ALA A 342 4.58 -8.03 12.34
N GLN A 343 3.38 -7.46 12.16
CA GLN A 343 3.20 -6.06 11.77
C GLN A 343 1.91 -5.46 12.34
N VAL A 344 1.87 -4.13 12.45
CA VAL A 344 0.61 -3.40 12.68
C VAL A 344 -0.19 -3.31 11.37
N PRO A 345 -1.55 -3.16 11.43
CA PRO A 345 -2.37 -3.04 10.24
C PRO A 345 -1.97 -1.83 9.39
N PHE A 346 -1.78 -2.05 8.09
CA PHE A 346 -1.50 -0.99 7.12
C PHE A 346 -2.82 -0.28 6.77
N SER A 347 -3.20 0.67 7.62
CA SER A 347 -4.53 1.27 7.66
C SER A 347 -4.57 2.69 7.11
N SER A 348 -5.70 3.05 6.48
CA SER A 348 -5.98 4.40 5.97
C SER A 348 -7.40 4.84 6.31
N LEU A 349 -7.58 6.11 6.66
CA LEU A 349 -8.89 6.72 6.91
C LEU A 349 -9.06 7.93 5.99
N ASN A 350 -10.15 7.96 5.23
CA ASN A 350 -10.53 9.09 4.39
C ASN A 350 -11.76 9.77 5.00
N TYR A 351 -11.70 11.10 5.16
CA TYR A 351 -12.74 11.91 5.78
C TYR A 351 -12.64 13.38 5.36
N GLY A 352 -13.60 14.22 5.71
CA GLY A 352 -13.56 15.66 5.45
C GLY A 352 -14.86 16.24 4.94
N THR A 353 -15.78 15.41 4.44
CA THR A 353 -16.94 15.87 3.65
C THR A 353 -18.29 15.73 4.33
N ASP A 354 -18.41 14.97 5.42
CA ASP A 354 -19.63 14.95 6.21
C ASP A 354 -19.84 16.29 6.93
N THR A 355 -20.93 16.99 6.61
CA THR A 355 -21.29 18.29 7.18
C THR A 355 -22.27 18.20 8.34
N SER A 356 -22.67 16.99 8.76
CA SER A 356 -23.47 16.80 9.97
C SER A 356 -22.66 17.17 11.22
N GLU A 357 -23.30 17.69 12.24
CA GLU A 357 -22.62 18.05 13.50
C GLU A 357 -21.96 16.83 14.14
N GLU A 358 -22.55 15.65 14.00
CA GLU A 358 -21.99 14.38 14.48
C GLU A 358 -20.69 14.00 13.71
N GLY A 359 -20.69 14.10 12.38
CA GLY A 359 -19.52 13.85 11.56
C GLY A 359 -18.40 14.87 11.80
N ARG A 360 -18.78 16.15 11.97
CA ARG A 360 -17.85 17.22 12.33
C ARG A 360 -17.20 16.96 13.69
N LEU A 361 -17.96 16.50 14.70
CA LEU A 361 -17.44 16.14 16.01
C LEU A 361 -16.44 14.98 15.91
N ALA A 362 -16.77 13.93 15.15
CA ALA A 362 -15.89 12.79 14.95
C ALA A 362 -14.57 13.20 14.28
N MET A 363 -14.62 14.03 13.23
CA MET A 363 -13.43 14.53 12.52
C MET A 363 -12.57 15.41 13.41
N ARG A 364 -13.18 16.36 14.16
CA ARG A 364 -12.46 17.22 15.10
C ARG A 364 -11.76 16.40 16.17
N SER A 365 -12.46 15.43 16.74
CA SER A 365 -11.90 14.55 17.79
C SER A 365 -10.72 13.70 17.25
N LEU A 366 -10.81 13.18 16.02
CA LEU A 366 -9.72 12.45 15.38
C LEU A 366 -8.49 13.32 15.15
N LEU A 367 -8.68 14.55 14.66
CA LEU A 367 -7.58 15.49 14.41
C LEU A 367 -6.89 15.90 15.72
N ILE A 368 -7.66 16.19 16.77
CA ILE A 368 -7.13 16.54 18.09
C ILE A 368 -6.36 15.35 18.69
N ALA A 369 -6.95 14.16 18.71
CA ALA A 369 -6.28 12.94 19.20
C ALA A 369 -4.98 12.64 18.45
N THR A 370 -4.93 12.90 17.13
CA THR A 370 -3.72 12.76 16.33
C THR A 370 -2.67 13.81 16.72
N GLU A 371 -3.07 15.04 16.99
CA GLU A 371 -2.17 16.10 17.41
C GLU A 371 -1.61 15.86 18.80
N GLU A 372 -2.40 15.35 19.73
CA GLU A 372 -1.97 14.94 21.07
C GLU A 372 -0.93 13.82 21.01
N GLY A 373 -1.10 12.89 20.05
CA GLY A 373 -0.18 11.78 19.83
C GLY A 373 -0.48 10.56 20.71
N LEU A 374 0.46 9.61 20.74
CA LEU A 374 0.38 8.42 21.59
C LEU A 374 0.81 8.77 23.03
N GLY A 375 0.74 7.80 23.94
CA GLY A 375 0.85 7.96 25.40
C GLY A 375 1.89 8.95 25.94
N ASP A 376 3.07 9.00 25.34
CA ASP A 376 4.12 9.97 25.70
C ASP A 376 4.24 11.12 24.67
N GLY A 377 3.23 11.33 23.84
CA GLY A 377 3.21 12.34 22.77
C GLY A 377 3.94 11.94 21.50
N GLU A 378 4.17 10.62 21.29
CA GLU A 378 4.73 10.12 20.03
C GLU A 378 3.82 10.43 18.85
N THR A 379 4.42 10.72 17.70
CA THR A 379 3.65 10.87 16.45
C THR A 379 3.11 9.53 15.99
N PRO A 380 1.78 9.37 15.77
CA PRO A 380 1.21 8.15 15.26
C PRO A 380 1.73 7.84 13.84
N ILE A 381 2.11 6.58 13.61
CA ILE A 381 2.55 6.11 12.29
C ILE A 381 1.33 5.72 11.45
N PHE A 382 0.32 5.14 12.08
CA PHE A 382 -0.97 4.77 11.51
C PHE A 382 -2.13 5.37 12.33
N PRO A 383 -3.33 5.49 11.74
CA PRO A 383 -3.65 5.27 10.32
C PRO A 383 -3.06 6.38 9.42
N ILE A 384 -2.85 6.07 8.14
CA ILE A 384 -2.64 7.11 7.13
C ILE A 384 -3.94 7.90 7.02
N GLN A 385 -3.91 9.16 7.43
CA GLN A 385 -5.09 10.02 7.41
C GLN A 385 -5.11 10.86 6.14
N ILE A 386 -6.28 10.92 5.51
CA ILE A 386 -6.49 11.56 4.21
C ILE A 386 -7.69 12.50 4.33
N PHE A 387 -7.41 13.79 4.37
CA PHE A 387 -8.44 14.82 4.41
C PHE A 387 -8.91 15.15 2.99
N LYS A 388 -10.19 14.92 2.71
CA LYS A 388 -10.83 15.21 1.43
C LYS A 388 -11.16 16.69 1.33
N VAL A 389 -10.57 17.40 0.38
CA VAL A 389 -10.79 18.84 0.13
C VAL A 389 -11.80 19.01 -1.00
N LYS A 390 -12.86 19.79 -0.74
CA LYS A 390 -13.93 20.07 -1.70
C LYS A 390 -14.46 21.51 -1.55
N GLU A 391 -14.52 22.24 -2.67
CA GLU A 391 -15.20 23.56 -2.69
C GLU A 391 -16.67 23.43 -2.35
N GLY A 392 -17.18 24.39 -1.58
CA GLY A 392 -18.55 24.39 -1.07
C GLY A 392 -18.77 23.47 0.15
N VAL A 393 -17.77 22.72 0.58
CA VAL A 393 -17.80 21.84 1.75
C VAL A 393 -16.84 22.28 2.84
N ASN A 394 -15.54 22.47 2.50
CA ASN A 394 -14.51 22.75 3.49
C ASN A 394 -13.36 23.67 3.03
N TYR A 395 -13.36 24.12 1.78
CA TYR A 395 -12.19 24.81 1.22
C TYR A 395 -12.21 26.32 1.37
N ASN A 396 -13.37 26.95 1.20
CA ASN A 396 -13.51 28.42 1.24
C ASN A 396 -14.01 28.90 2.62
N PRO A 397 -13.63 30.12 3.04
CA PRO A 397 -14.27 30.75 4.18
C PRO A 397 -15.81 30.77 4.00
N GLY A 398 -16.53 30.28 5.00
CA GLY A 398 -17.98 30.15 4.96
C GLY A 398 -18.50 28.78 4.53
N ASP A 399 -17.65 27.90 4.04
CA ASP A 399 -18.01 26.49 3.81
C ASP A 399 -18.28 25.79 5.16
N PRO A 400 -19.24 24.84 5.25
CA PRO A 400 -19.64 24.19 6.50
C PRO A 400 -18.50 23.61 7.34
N ASN A 401 -17.50 23.00 6.71
CA ASN A 401 -16.35 22.34 7.37
C ASN A 401 -15.03 23.14 7.18
N TYR A 402 -15.10 24.44 6.91
CA TYR A 402 -13.88 25.24 6.72
C TYR A 402 -12.98 25.25 7.97
N ASP A 403 -13.57 25.31 9.16
CA ASP A 403 -12.83 25.22 10.44
C ASP A 403 -12.08 23.89 10.57
N LEU A 404 -12.66 22.78 10.10
CA LEU A 404 -12.01 21.47 10.09
C LEU A 404 -10.87 21.40 9.07
N PHE A 405 -10.97 22.05 7.93
CA PHE A 405 -9.85 22.19 7.00
C PHE A 405 -8.69 22.96 7.65
N LYS A 406 -8.96 24.04 8.36
CA LYS A 406 -7.93 24.77 9.11
C LYS A 406 -7.26 23.90 10.18
N LEU A 407 -8.06 23.16 10.94
CA LEU A 407 -7.54 22.21 11.94
C LEU A 407 -6.72 21.08 11.29
N ALA A 408 -7.14 20.57 10.13
CA ALA A 408 -6.39 19.55 9.38
C ALA A 408 -5.03 20.09 8.91
N VAL A 409 -4.97 21.33 8.43
CA VAL A 409 -3.72 22.02 8.06
C VAL A 409 -2.81 22.17 9.29
N GLU A 410 -3.35 22.58 10.42
CA GLU A 410 -2.62 22.71 11.68
C GLU A 410 -2.06 21.36 12.15
N CYS A 411 -2.89 20.33 12.24
CA CYS A 411 -2.49 18.97 12.62
C CYS A 411 -1.39 18.43 11.70
N SER A 412 -1.55 18.58 10.37
CA SER A 412 -0.54 18.14 9.39
C SER A 412 0.80 18.86 9.54
N SER A 413 0.77 20.15 9.90
CA SER A 413 2.00 20.94 10.15
C SER A 413 2.76 20.49 11.40
N LYS A 414 2.10 19.77 12.32
CA LYS A 414 2.70 19.24 13.57
C LYS A 414 3.05 17.76 13.47
N ARG A 415 2.23 16.96 12.78
CA ARG A 415 2.26 15.49 12.83
C ARG A 415 2.44 14.80 11.49
N LEU A 416 2.65 15.52 10.37
CA LEU A 416 2.76 14.99 9.00
C LEU A 416 1.46 14.38 8.44
N PHE A 417 0.44 14.18 9.25
CA PHE A 417 -0.92 13.78 8.88
C PHE A 417 -1.93 14.82 9.34
N PRO A 418 -3.08 14.98 8.63
CA PRO A 418 -3.48 14.25 7.42
C PRO A 418 -2.73 14.67 6.15
N ASN A 419 -2.71 13.78 5.14
CA ASN A 419 -2.46 14.13 3.75
C ASN A 419 -3.74 14.74 3.16
N PHE A 420 -3.65 15.37 1.97
CA PHE A 420 -4.78 16.05 1.35
C PHE A 420 -5.13 15.41 0.01
N SER A 421 -6.40 15.04 -0.18
CA SER A 421 -6.93 14.62 -1.47
C SER A 421 -7.91 15.68 -2.00
N PHE A 422 -7.88 15.92 -3.30
CA PHE A 422 -8.64 17.02 -3.93
C PHE A 422 -9.72 16.43 -4.82
N LEU A 423 -10.97 16.52 -4.35
CA LEU A 423 -12.15 16.03 -5.08
C LEU A 423 -12.48 16.89 -6.30
N ASP A 424 -12.02 18.14 -6.32
CA ASP A 424 -12.20 19.09 -7.41
C ASP A 424 -11.20 18.91 -8.57
N ALA A 425 -10.17 18.05 -8.43
CA ALA A 425 -9.31 17.71 -9.54
C ALA A 425 -10.17 17.16 -10.71
N PRO A 426 -9.99 17.59 -11.96
CA PRO A 426 -10.90 17.28 -13.05
C PRO A 426 -11.22 15.78 -13.21
N PHE A 427 -10.19 14.93 -13.09
CA PHE A 427 -10.30 13.47 -13.17
C PHE A 427 -10.95 12.81 -11.94
N ASN A 428 -11.17 13.54 -10.84
CA ASN A 428 -11.93 13.13 -9.67
C ASN A 428 -13.36 13.69 -9.69
N ALA A 429 -13.51 14.95 -10.12
CA ALA A 429 -14.78 15.66 -10.14
C ALA A 429 -15.83 15.00 -11.05
N ILE A 430 -15.41 14.28 -12.08
CA ILE A 430 -16.31 13.55 -13.00
C ILE A 430 -17.15 12.47 -12.31
N TYR A 431 -16.68 11.96 -11.17
CA TYR A 431 -17.40 10.92 -10.40
C TYR A 431 -18.27 11.51 -9.28
N TYR A 432 -17.94 12.70 -8.80
CA TYR A 432 -18.54 13.30 -7.62
C TYR A 432 -20.05 13.59 -7.81
N LYS A 433 -20.85 13.11 -6.85
CA LYS A 433 -22.27 13.41 -6.74
C LYS A 433 -22.55 13.95 -5.34
N PRO A 434 -23.24 15.09 -5.18
CA PRO A 434 -23.59 15.62 -3.87
C PRO A 434 -24.38 14.61 -3.03
N ASN A 435 -24.03 14.51 -1.76
CA ASN A 435 -24.66 13.61 -0.76
C ASN A 435 -24.52 12.10 -1.08
N ASP A 436 -23.53 11.72 -1.88
CA ASP A 436 -23.20 10.33 -2.16
C ASP A 436 -21.70 10.08 -1.89
N TYR A 437 -21.38 9.65 -0.67
CA TYR A 437 -19.98 9.38 -0.28
C TYR A 437 -19.31 8.29 -1.13
N ASN A 438 -20.09 7.39 -1.75
CA ASN A 438 -19.55 6.38 -2.65
C ASN A 438 -19.03 6.95 -3.98
N SER A 439 -19.47 8.15 -4.33
CA SER A 439 -19.00 8.90 -5.50
C SER A 439 -17.70 9.69 -5.23
N GLU A 440 -17.29 9.80 -3.98
CA GLU A 440 -16.09 10.52 -3.57
C GLU A 440 -14.85 9.63 -3.72
N VAL A 441 -13.87 10.14 -4.46
CA VAL A 441 -12.59 9.43 -4.59
C VAL A 441 -11.91 9.34 -3.23
N ALA A 442 -11.42 8.14 -2.90
CA ALA A 442 -10.64 7.87 -1.71
C ALA A 442 -9.37 7.11 -2.07
N TYR A 443 -8.34 7.25 -1.23
CA TYR A 443 -7.08 6.57 -1.42
C TYR A 443 -6.86 5.52 -0.34
N MET A 444 -6.17 4.44 -0.69
CA MET A 444 -5.85 3.35 0.21
C MET A 444 -4.36 3.02 0.19
N GLY A 445 -3.84 2.55 1.32
CA GLY A 445 -2.42 2.34 1.50
C GLY A 445 -1.63 3.61 1.24
N CYS A 446 -0.56 3.50 0.43
CA CYS A 446 0.29 4.65 0.13
C CYS A 446 -0.38 5.67 -0.79
N ARG A 447 -1.04 5.22 -1.88
CA ARG A 447 -1.61 6.10 -2.91
C ARG A 447 -2.60 5.43 -3.87
N THR A 448 -2.98 4.17 -3.63
CA THR A 448 -3.84 3.42 -4.57
C THR A 448 -5.24 4.05 -4.65
N ARG A 449 -5.75 4.16 -5.87
CA ARG A 449 -7.03 4.75 -6.21
C ARG A 449 -7.84 3.78 -7.07
N VAL A 450 -9.09 3.55 -6.73
CA VAL A 450 -10.02 2.72 -7.50
C VAL A 450 -11.33 3.47 -7.64
N MET A 451 -11.74 3.79 -8.86
CA MET A 451 -12.98 4.53 -9.11
C MET A 451 -13.68 4.08 -10.40
N GLY A 452 -13.11 4.32 -11.57
CA GLY A 452 -13.70 3.88 -12.84
C GLY A 452 -13.93 2.37 -12.89
N ASN A 453 -14.98 1.93 -13.60
CA ASN A 453 -15.32 0.51 -13.74
C ASN A 453 -15.83 0.22 -15.16
N ILE A 454 -14.96 -0.36 -15.99
CA ILE A 454 -15.34 -0.72 -17.36
C ILE A 454 -16.18 -1.99 -17.42
N TYR A 455 -16.01 -2.87 -16.43
CA TYR A 455 -16.79 -4.09 -16.32
C TYR A 455 -18.26 -3.80 -16.02
N ASP A 456 -18.53 -2.91 -15.06
CA ASP A 456 -19.88 -2.49 -14.68
C ASP A 456 -19.93 -0.98 -14.38
N LYS A 457 -20.39 -0.19 -15.34
CA LYS A 457 -20.51 1.26 -15.24
C LYS A 457 -21.43 1.74 -14.12
N SER A 458 -22.38 0.91 -13.66
CA SER A 458 -23.25 1.25 -12.54
C SER A 458 -22.53 1.19 -11.19
N LYS A 459 -21.34 0.60 -11.17
CA LYS A 459 -20.47 0.41 -9.98
C LYS A 459 -19.18 1.22 -10.07
N GLU A 460 -19.24 2.43 -10.61
CA GLU A 460 -18.18 3.44 -10.46
C GLU A 460 -18.26 4.07 -9.07
N VAL A 461 -17.95 3.27 -8.07
CA VAL A 461 -18.03 3.60 -6.65
C VAL A 461 -16.72 3.27 -5.95
N THR A 462 -16.52 3.88 -4.78
CA THR A 462 -15.32 3.70 -3.97
C THR A 462 -15.42 2.47 -3.07
N CYS A 463 -16.51 2.34 -2.31
CA CYS A 463 -16.66 1.31 -1.28
C CYS A 463 -16.77 -0.11 -1.85
N GLY A 464 -16.19 -1.07 -1.14
CA GLY A 464 -16.26 -2.50 -1.48
C GLY A 464 -15.45 -2.90 -2.69
N ARG A 465 -14.50 -2.08 -3.11
CA ARG A 465 -13.62 -2.33 -4.26
C ARG A 465 -12.16 -2.16 -3.86
N GLY A 466 -11.26 -2.67 -4.69
CA GLY A 466 -9.83 -2.59 -4.40
C GLY A 466 -8.94 -2.98 -5.57
N ASN A 467 -7.65 -3.07 -5.30
CA ASN A 467 -6.65 -3.52 -6.25
C ASN A 467 -6.41 -5.04 -6.09
N LEU A 468 -6.40 -5.76 -7.20
CA LEU A 468 -6.17 -7.20 -7.23
C LEU A 468 -4.68 -7.53 -7.24
N SER A 469 -3.92 -6.80 -8.05
CA SER A 469 -2.47 -6.99 -8.22
C SER A 469 -1.85 -5.85 -9.01
N PHE A 470 -0.54 -5.64 -8.84
CA PHE A 470 0.20 -4.69 -9.67
C PHE A 470 1.63 -5.13 -9.95
N THR A 471 2.17 -4.65 -11.09
CA THR A 471 3.52 -4.95 -11.56
C THR A 471 4.14 -3.70 -12.16
N SER A 472 5.38 -3.38 -11.77
CA SER A 472 6.07 -2.15 -12.17
C SER A 472 7.13 -2.41 -13.23
N ILE A 473 7.21 -1.48 -14.19
CA ILE A 473 8.19 -1.47 -15.28
C ILE A 473 9.41 -0.62 -14.91
N ASN A 474 10.59 -1.08 -15.25
CA ASN A 474 11.85 -0.36 -15.12
C ASN A 474 12.07 0.57 -16.32
N LEU A 475 11.55 1.81 -16.26
CA LEU A 475 11.70 2.79 -17.34
C LEU A 475 13.16 3.19 -17.59
N PRO A 476 14.04 3.40 -16.57
CA PRO A 476 15.44 3.71 -16.80
C PRO A 476 16.16 2.70 -17.70
N ARG A 477 15.92 1.42 -17.50
CA ARG A 477 16.51 0.35 -18.33
C ARG A 477 16.08 0.48 -19.79
N LEU A 478 14.79 0.68 -20.04
CA LEU A 478 14.28 0.88 -21.39
C LEU A 478 14.93 2.11 -22.06
N GLY A 479 15.13 3.19 -21.29
CA GLY A 479 15.87 4.37 -21.74
C GLY A 479 17.32 4.07 -22.12
N ILE A 480 18.06 3.36 -21.25
CA ILE A 480 19.45 2.95 -21.52
C ILE A 480 19.54 2.09 -22.78
N GLU A 481 18.71 1.06 -22.88
CA GLU A 481 18.74 0.10 -23.99
C GLU A 481 18.26 0.67 -25.33
N SER A 482 17.58 1.82 -25.32
CA SER A 482 17.13 2.51 -26.52
C SER A 482 18.21 3.39 -27.17
N ASN A 483 19.35 3.58 -26.50
CA ASN A 483 20.51 4.32 -27.00
C ASN A 483 20.12 5.65 -27.66
N HIS A 484 19.41 6.53 -26.91
CA HIS A 484 18.90 7.84 -27.32
C HIS A 484 17.87 7.83 -28.48
N ASN A 485 17.33 6.69 -28.85
CA ASN A 485 16.32 6.57 -29.88
C ASN A 485 14.93 6.43 -29.24
N VAL A 486 14.11 7.49 -29.37
CA VAL A 486 12.77 7.54 -28.76
C VAL A 486 11.79 6.55 -29.40
N ASP A 487 11.91 6.27 -30.71
CA ASP A 487 11.02 5.31 -31.38
C ASP A 487 11.30 3.88 -30.90
N ILE A 488 12.58 3.50 -30.82
CA ILE A 488 13.00 2.20 -30.25
C ILE A 488 12.54 2.09 -28.77
N PHE A 489 12.57 3.20 -28.04
CA PHE A 489 12.06 3.21 -26.65
C PHE A 489 10.57 2.84 -26.59
N PHE A 490 9.73 3.44 -27.43
CA PHE A 490 8.29 3.13 -27.44
C PHE A 490 8.02 1.69 -27.88
N GLU A 491 8.74 1.15 -28.87
CA GLU A 491 8.62 -0.26 -29.26
C GLU A 491 8.95 -1.21 -28.10
N LYS A 492 10.02 -0.92 -27.36
CA LYS A 492 10.41 -1.70 -26.16
C LYS A 492 9.39 -1.54 -25.03
N LEU A 493 8.89 -0.33 -24.82
CA LEU A 493 7.88 -0.03 -23.82
C LEU A 493 6.58 -0.81 -24.08
N ASP A 494 6.12 -0.83 -25.33
CA ASP A 494 4.94 -1.59 -25.76
C ASP A 494 5.13 -3.10 -25.49
N SER A 495 6.27 -3.64 -25.89
CA SER A 495 6.59 -5.06 -25.63
C SER A 495 6.60 -5.39 -24.12
N MET A 496 7.07 -4.47 -23.31
CA MET A 496 7.10 -4.65 -21.86
C MET A 496 5.70 -4.53 -21.23
N ILE A 497 4.88 -3.59 -21.73
CA ILE A 497 3.48 -3.46 -21.31
C ILE A 497 2.70 -4.74 -21.65
N ASP A 498 2.88 -5.32 -22.84
CA ASP A 498 2.26 -6.59 -23.21
C ASP A 498 2.65 -7.73 -22.30
N LEU A 499 3.92 -7.81 -21.90
CA LEU A 499 4.40 -8.80 -20.94
C LEU A 499 3.75 -8.63 -19.57
N VAL A 500 3.61 -7.39 -19.10
CA VAL A 500 2.97 -7.08 -17.82
C VAL A 500 1.47 -7.38 -17.87
N ILE A 501 0.77 -7.03 -18.96
CA ILE A 501 -0.64 -7.39 -19.16
C ILE A 501 -0.81 -8.92 -19.11
N LYS A 502 0.03 -9.67 -19.82
CA LYS A 502 0.03 -11.13 -19.79
C LYS A 502 0.22 -11.67 -18.37
N GLN A 503 1.16 -11.10 -17.61
CA GLN A 503 1.42 -11.51 -16.23
C GLN A 503 0.22 -11.22 -15.30
N LEU A 504 -0.39 -10.04 -15.41
CA LEU A 504 -1.55 -9.64 -14.62
C LEU A 504 -2.77 -10.56 -14.92
N LEU A 505 -3.00 -10.90 -16.19
CA LEU A 505 -4.05 -11.84 -16.59
C LEU A 505 -3.82 -13.25 -16.03
N LEU A 506 -2.56 -13.74 -16.01
CA LEU A 506 -2.23 -15.02 -15.40
C LEU A 506 -2.52 -15.05 -13.89
N ARG A 507 -2.19 -13.95 -13.19
CA ARG A 507 -2.50 -13.83 -11.76
C ARG A 507 -4.00 -13.73 -11.53
N PHE A 508 -4.72 -12.97 -12.36
CA PHE A 508 -6.17 -12.88 -12.32
C PHE A 508 -6.83 -14.24 -12.51
N GLU A 509 -6.33 -15.07 -13.46
CA GLU A 509 -6.83 -16.43 -13.70
C GLU A 509 -6.73 -17.30 -12.44
N VAL A 510 -5.65 -17.19 -11.67
CA VAL A 510 -5.52 -17.89 -10.38
C VAL A 510 -6.48 -17.34 -9.33
N GLN A 511 -6.66 -16.02 -9.29
CA GLN A 511 -7.50 -15.36 -8.28
C GLN A 511 -8.99 -15.63 -8.49
N ARG A 512 -9.47 -15.61 -9.74
CA ARG A 512 -10.91 -15.75 -10.04
C ARG A 512 -11.50 -17.12 -9.69
N HIS A 513 -10.67 -18.17 -9.65
CA HIS A 513 -11.07 -19.51 -9.25
C HIS A 513 -11.02 -19.76 -7.73
N LYS A 514 -10.67 -18.74 -6.94
CA LYS A 514 -10.82 -18.86 -5.50
C LYS A 514 -12.29 -18.86 -5.11
N LYS A 515 -12.58 -19.48 -3.98
CA LYS A 515 -13.92 -19.53 -3.39
C LYS A 515 -14.06 -18.54 -2.26
N VAL A 516 -15.28 -18.17 -1.92
CA VAL A 516 -15.59 -17.29 -0.78
C VAL A 516 -14.88 -17.76 0.48
N LYS A 517 -14.85 -19.04 0.78
CA LYS A 517 -14.16 -19.64 1.94
C LYS A 517 -12.65 -19.39 2.01
N ASN A 518 -12.01 -19.02 0.90
CA ASN A 518 -10.58 -18.72 0.86
C ASN A 518 -10.27 -17.29 1.35
N MET A 519 -11.31 -16.44 1.42
CA MET A 519 -11.28 -15.06 1.91
C MET A 519 -12.49 -14.83 2.82
N PRO A 520 -12.48 -15.45 4.03
CA PRO A 520 -13.66 -15.57 4.88
C PRO A 520 -14.18 -14.26 5.42
N PHE A 521 -13.30 -13.25 5.59
CA PHE A 521 -13.72 -11.92 6.00
C PHE A 521 -14.09 -11.05 4.80
N LEU A 522 -13.17 -10.87 3.86
CA LEU A 522 -13.36 -10.00 2.70
C LEU A 522 -14.61 -10.37 1.88
N MET A 523 -14.77 -11.65 1.57
CA MET A 523 -15.89 -12.16 0.76
C MET A 523 -17.04 -12.67 1.65
N GLY A 524 -16.71 -13.42 2.71
CA GLY A 524 -17.70 -14.07 3.57
C GLY A 524 -18.46 -13.13 4.51
N GLN A 525 -17.92 -11.93 4.81
CA GLN A 525 -18.61 -10.87 5.56
C GLN A 525 -19.09 -9.72 4.66
N HIS A 526 -19.09 -9.94 3.35
CA HIS A 526 -19.66 -9.03 2.35
C HIS A 526 -18.97 -7.66 2.28
N VAL A 527 -17.66 -7.61 2.61
CA VAL A 527 -16.84 -6.40 2.46
C VAL A 527 -16.65 -6.06 0.99
N TRP A 528 -16.35 -7.07 0.15
CA TRP A 528 -16.24 -6.86 -1.29
C TRP A 528 -17.61 -6.71 -1.95
N ILE A 529 -17.71 -5.81 -2.93
CA ILE A 529 -18.96 -5.51 -3.64
C ILE A 529 -19.57 -6.78 -4.26
N ASP A 530 -20.89 -6.97 -4.08
CA ASP A 530 -21.67 -8.12 -4.56
C ASP A 530 -21.31 -9.49 -3.95
N SER A 531 -20.41 -9.57 -2.99
CA SER A 531 -20.07 -10.84 -2.33
C SER A 531 -21.24 -11.42 -1.51
N ASP A 532 -22.22 -10.61 -1.15
CA ASP A 532 -23.49 -11.03 -0.53
C ASP A 532 -24.35 -11.89 -1.45
N LYS A 533 -24.06 -11.94 -2.75
CA LYS A 533 -24.77 -12.77 -3.73
C LYS A 533 -24.21 -14.20 -3.84
N LEU A 534 -23.06 -14.47 -3.20
CA LEU A 534 -22.33 -15.73 -3.31
C LEU A 534 -22.45 -16.58 -2.05
N GLY A 535 -22.50 -17.90 -2.24
CA GLY A 535 -22.38 -18.88 -1.17
C GLY A 535 -20.92 -19.22 -0.85
N TRP A 536 -20.71 -19.91 0.29
CA TRP A 536 -19.38 -20.23 0.84
C TRP A 536 -18.47 -21.03 -0.11
N GLU A 537 -19.05 -21.88 -0.96
CA GLU A 537 -18.34 -22.73 -1.93
C GLU A 537 -18.30 -22.15 -3.34
N ASP A 538 -18.90 -20.98 -3.57
CA ASP A 538 -18.93 -20.36 -4.89
C ASP A 538 -17.59 -19.70 -5.23
N GLU A 539 -17.23 -19.71 -6.52
CA GLU A 539 -16.08 -18.97 -7.04
C GLU A 539 -16.36 -17.47 -7.09
N ILE A 540 -15.31 -16.67 -6.91
CA ILE A 540 -15.43 -15.21 -6.82
C ILE A 540 -15.24 -14.49 -8.18
N ASP A 541 -15.20 -15.22 -9.30
CA ASP A 541 -14.89 -14.70 -10.64
C ASP A 541 -15.67 -13.43 -11.00
N GLU A 542 -17.01 -13.49 -10.93
CA GLU A 542 -17.87 -12.37 -11.34
C GLU A 542 -17.64 -11.10 -10.52
N ILE A 543 -17.40 -11.24 -9.23
CA ILE A 543 -17.31 -10.09 -8.33
C ILE A 543 -15.93 -9.44 -8.31
N ILE A 544 -14.84 -10.21 -8.46
CA ILE A 544 -13.49 -9.62 -8.46
C ILE A 544 -13.18 -8.83 -9.74
N ARG A 545 -13.97 -8.98 -10.81
CA ARG A 545 -13.89 -8.15 -12.02
C ARG A 545 -14.14 -6.66 -11.75
N ASN A 546 -14.74 -6.32 -10.61
CA ASN A 546 -14.89 -4.95 -10.15
C ASN A 546 -13.58 -4.36 -9.57
N GLY A 547 -12.57 -5.18 -9.29
CA GLY A 547 -11.25 -4.73 -8.86
C GLY A 547 -10.36 -4.29 -10.01
N THR A 548 -9.16 -3.78 -9.71
CA THR A 548 -8.21 -3.27 -10.70
C THR A 548 -6.97 -4.16 -10.84
N LEU A 549 -6.50 -4.30 -12.09
CA LEU A 549 -5.21 -4.85 -12.46
C LEU A 549 -4.30 -3.68 -12.84
N THR A 550 -3.15 -3.53 -12.17
CA THR A 550 -2.44 -2.25 -12.25
C THR A 550 -1.04 -2.39 -12.82
N ILE A 551 -0.74 -1.58 -13.82
CA ILE A 551 0.60 -1.39 -14.36
C ILE A 551 1.25 -0.23 -13.62
N GLY A 552 2.46 -0.43 -13.10
CA GLY A 552 3.23 0.61 -12.43
C GLY A 552 4.50 0.97 -13.20
N PHE A 553 5.14 2.03 -12.77
CA PHE A 553 6.43 2.45 -13.32
C PHE A 553 7.26 3.19 -12.29
N ILE A 554 8.57 3.18 -12.48
CA ILE A 554 9.52 3.95 -11.67
C ILE A 554 10.63 4.53 -12.55
N GLY A 555 11.27 5.61 -12.08
CA GLY A 555 12.44 6.17 -12.71
C GLY A 555 12.19 6.95 -14.00
N LEU A 556 11.05 7.65 -14.11
CA LEU A 556 10.81 8.50 -15.29
C LEU A 556 11.93 9.52 -15.50
N ALA A 557 12.44 10.11 -14.41
CA ALA A 557 13.50 11.10 -14.48
C ALA A 557 14.80 10.51 -15.10
N GLU A 558 15.24 9.37 -14.59
CA GLU A 558 16.43 8.67 -15.08
C GLU A 558 16.24 8.14 -16.51
N CYS A 559 15.03 7.72 -16.85
CA CYS A 559 14.67 7.33 -18.21
C CYS A 559 14.85 8.50 -19.19
N LEU A 560 14.34 9.68 -18.84
CA LEU A 560 14.47 10.89 -19.66
C LEU A 560 15.92 11.33 -19.79
N VAL A 561 16.72 11.25 -18.71
CA VAL A 561 18.17 11.51 -18.79
C VAL A 561 18.84 10.53 -19.75
N ALA A 562 18.50 9.24 -19.70
CA ALA A 562 19.06 8.23 -20.62
C ALA A 562 18.65 8.48 -22.08
N LEU A 563 17.45 9.00 -22.34
CA LEU A 563 16.93 9.25 -23.69
C LEU A 563 17.44 10.58 -24.28
N VAL A 564 17.32 11.67 -23.51
CA VAL A 564 17.50 13.05 -24.02
C VAL A 564 18.48 13.90 -23.19
N GLY A 565 19.13 13.32 -22.19
CA GLY A 565 20.18 13.96 -21.38
C GLY A 565 19.68 14.87 -20.25
N LYS A 566 18.38 15.08 -20.10
CA LYS A 566 17.77 15.91 -19.06
C LYS A 566 16.48 15.28 -18.56
N HIS A 567 16.21 15.40 -17.25
CA HIS A 567 14.91 14.99 -16.72
C HIS A 567 13.85 16.09 -16.84
N HIS A 568 12.59 15.75 -16.59
CA HIS A 568 11.42 16.62 -16.77
C HIS A 568 11.38 17.87 -15.86
N GLY A 569 12.18 17.91 -14.80
CA GLY A 569 12.34 19.12 -13.99
C GLY A 569 13.32 20.14 -14.59
N GLU A 570 14.12 19.76 -15.60
CA GLU A 570 15.19 20.58 -16.17
C GLU A 570 14.83 21.28 -17.47
N SER A 571 13.90 20.72 -18.26
CA SER A 571 13.48 21.33 -19.53
C SER A 571 12.04 21.00 -19.90
N GLU A 572 11.40 21.92 -20.65
CA GLU A 572 10.02 21.74 -21.15
C GLU A 572 9.92 20.63 -22.18
N GLU A 573 10.96 20.38 -22.98
CA GLU A 573 11.01 19.29 -23.96
C GLU A 573 11.02 17.93 -23.25
N SER A 574 11.81 17.81 -22.16
CA SER A 574 11.83 16.59 -21.35
C SER A 574 10.51 16.39 -20.62
N GLN A 575 9.87 17.47 -20.15
CA GLN A 575 8.53 17.41 -19.56
C GLN A 575 7.50 16.92 -20.58
N ALA A 576 7.53 17.47 -21.79
CA ALA A 576 6.60 17.04 -22.87
C ALA A 576 6.79 15.58 -23.25
N LEU A 577 8.05 15.11 -23.33
CA LEU A 577 8.37 13.69 -23.57
C LEU A 577 7.91 12.80 -22.41
N GLY A 578 8.14 13.25 -21.16
CA GLY A 578 7.67 12.53 -19.97
C GLY A 578 6.16 12.34 -19.95
N LEU A 579 5.41 13.40 -20.23
CA LEU A 579 3.95 13.33 -20.36
C LEU A 579 3.52 12.41 -21.52
N LYS A 580 4.21 12.45 -22.67
CA LYS A 580 3.94 11.54 -23.78
C LYS A 580 4.16 10.07 -23.39
N ILE A 581 5.20 9.76 -22.63
CA ILE A 581 5.46 8.38 -22.14
C ILE A 581 4.33 7.93 -21.23
N ILE A 582 3.97 8.73 -20.24
CA ILE A 582 2.95 8.34 -19.24
C ILE A 582 1.54 8.30 -19.83
N SER A 583 1.19 9.24 -20.73
CA SER A 583 -0.09 9.18 -21.46
C SER A 583 -0.18 7.94 -22.34
N HIS A 584 0.90 7.57 -23.03
CA HIS A 584 0.96 6.34 -23.83
C HIS A 584 0.75 5.09 -22.96
N MET A 585 1.42 4.98 -21.83
CA MET A 585 1.19 3.87 -20.88
C MET A 585 -0.27 3.82 -20.41
N ARG A 586 -0.90 4.97 -20.19
CA ARG A 586 -2.31 5.04 -19.81
C ARG A 586 -3.23 4.60 -20.96
N GLU A 587 -2.99 5.04 -22.18
CA GLU A 587 -3.74 4.60 -23.36
C GLU A 587 -3.70 3.08 -23.52
N ARG A 588 -2.52 2.46 -23.33
CA ARG A 588 -2.36 0.99 -23.35
C ARG A 588 -3.16 0.28 -22.25
N CYS A 589 -3.24 0.87 -21.04
CA CYS A 589 -4.12 0.36 -20.00
C CYS A 589 -5.60 0.44 -20.40
N ASP A 590 -6.02 1.55 -21.02
CA ASP A 590 -7.40 1.73 -21.46
C ASP A 590 -7.77 0.80 -22.62
N GLU A 591 -6.83 0.51 -23.53
CA GLU A 591 -6.98 -0.49 -24.60
C GLU A 591 -7.15 -1.89 -24.03
N ALA A 592 -6.26 -2.32 -23.12
CA ALA A 592 -6.37 -3.59 -22.44
C ALA A 592 -7.69 -3.73 -21.65
N SER A 593 -8.15 -2.63 -21.04
CA SER A 593 -9.43 -2.63 -20.32
C SER A 593 -10.61 -2.90 -21.25
N LYS A 594 -10.61 -2.34 -22.45
CA LYS A 594 -11.65 -2.57 -23.47
C LYS A 594 -11.59 -3.97 -24.04
N GLU A 595 -10.38 -4.47 -24.32
CA GLU A 595 -10.15 -5.81 -24.89
C GLU A 595 -10.59 -6.93 -23.95
N TYR A 596 -10.13 -6.87 -22.68
CA TYR A 596 -10.37 -7.95 -21.72
C TYR A 596 -11.61 -7.72 -20.85
N LYS A 597 -12.26 -6.56 -20.92
CA LYS A 597 -13.38 -6.14 -20.06
C LYS A 597 -13.04 -6.26 -18.58
N LEU A 598 -11.82 -5.87 -18.22
CA LEU A 598 -11.28 -5.81 -16.87
C LEU A 598 -10.73 -4.40 -16.61
N ASN A 599 -10.63 -3.99 -15.37
CA ASN A 599 -10.17 -2.65 -15.02
C ASN A 599 -8.63 -2.58 -14.95
N PHE A 600 -7.97 -2.41 -16.10
CA PHE A 600 -6.55 -2.07 -16.10
C PHE A 600 -6.36 -0.60 -15.73
N SER A 601 -5.35 -0.31 -14.93
CA SER A 601 -5.04 1.05 -14.49
C SER A 601 -3.53 1.30 -14.45
N LEU A 602 -3.13 2.57 -14.47
CA LEU A 602 -1.74 2.99 -14.35
C LEU A 602 -1.50 3.61 -12.98
N ILE A 603 -0.49 3.13 -12.25
CA ILE A 603 -0.11 3.66 -10.94
C ILE A 603 1.28 4.28 -10.97
N ALA A 604 1.42 5.43 -10.33
CA ALA A 604 2.71 5.99 -9.94
C ALA A 604 3.26 5.16 -8.76
N THR A 605 4.12 4.18 -9.06
CA THR A 605 4.50 3.11 -8.13
C THR A 605 5.01 3.63 -6.78
N PRO A 606 4.49 3.14 -5.64
CA PRO A 606 5.09 3.34 -4.34
C PRO A 606 6.29 2.40 -4.16
N ALA A 607 7.49 2.87 -4.55
CA ALA A 607 8.69 2.04 -4.53
C ALA A 607 9.46 2.19 -3.20
N GLU A 608 9.51 1.14 -2.42
CA GLU A 608 10.38 1.00 -1.26
C GLU A 608 11.71 0.34 -1.65
N GLY A 609 11.81 -0.98 -1.48
CA GLY A 609 12.98 -1.77 -1.87
C GLY A 609 13.22 -1.80 -3.37
N LEU A 610 12.17 -1.63 -4.17
CA LEU A 610 12.23 -1.66 -5.62
C LEU A 610 13.18 -0.59 -6.22
N SER A 611 13.18 0.62 -5.66
CA SER A 611 14.04 1.72 -6.13
C SER A 611 15.53 1.35 -6.10
N GLY A 612 15.98 0.73 -5.01
CA GLY A 612 17.35 0.24 -4.86
C GLY A 612 17.62 -1.05 -5.64
N ARG A 613 16.61 -1.95 -5.71
CA ARG A 613 16.75 -3.22 -6.44
C ARG A 613 17.06 -3.02 -7.93
N PHE A 614 16.29 -2.21 -8.62
CA PHE A 614 16.47 -1.98 -10.04
C PHE A 614 17.82 -1.34 -10.35
N VAL A 615 18.19 -0.27 -9.66
CA VAL A 615 19.47 0.40 -9.90
C VAL A 615 20.67 -0.49 -9.61
N LYS A 616 20.60 -1.36 -8.59
CA LYS A 616 21.66 -2.31 -8.26
C LYS A 616 21.88 -3.33 -9.39
N ILE A 617 20.80 -3.82 -10.01
CA ILE A 617 20.87 -4.75 -11.14
C ILE A 617 21.43 -4.01 -12.37
N ASP A 618 20.96 -2.80 -12.63
CA ASP A 618 21.37 -2.01 -13.80
C ASP A 618 22.83 -1.54 -13.70
N LYS A 619 23.30 -1.13 -12.52
CA LYS A 619 24.73 -0.86 -12.28
C LYS A 619 25.60 -2.06 -12.61
N LYS A 620 25.17 -3.26 -12.23
CA LYS A 620 25.92 -4.50 -12.52
C LYS A 620 25.94 -4.80 -14.01
N LYS A 621 24.87 -4.50 -14.75
CA LYS A 621 24.71 -4.82 -16.18
C LYS A 621 25.35 -3.77 -17.09
N TYR A 622 25.19 -2.48 -16.78
CA TYR A 622 25.57 -1.36 -17.66
C TYR A 622 26.68 -0.48 -17.10
N GLY A 623 27.11 -0.71 -15.86
CA GLY A 623 28.06 0.17 -15.18
C GLY A 623 27.39 1.44 -14.63
N ILE A 624 28.24 2.42 -14.26
CA ILE A 624 27.82 3.72 -13.75
C ILE A 624 27.55 4.66 -14.93
N ILE A 625 26.31 5.09 -15.08
CA ILE A 625 25.87 6.08 -16.07
C ILE A 625 25.46 7.31 -15.30
N LYS A 626 26.13 8.46 -15.55
CA LYS A 626 25.88 9.71 -14.86
C LYS A 626 24.44 10.21 -15.03
N GLY A 627 23.78 10.52 -13.91
CA GLY A 627 22.39 10.96 -13.88
C GLY A 627 21.37 9.83 -14.09
N VAL A 628 21.82 8.57 -14.24
CA VAL A 628 20.93 7.41 -14.42
C VAL A 628 21.22 6.36 -13.35
N THR A 629 22.42 5.75 -13.35
CA THR A 629 22.77 4.66 -12.42
C THR A 629 23.83 5.07 -11.39
N ASP A 630 24.16 6.32 -11.26
CA ASP A 630 25.21 6.84 -10.36
C ASP A 630 24.78 6.97 -8.90
N ARG A 631 23.48 6.83 -8.59
CA ARG A 631 22.93 6.81 -7.23
C ARG A 631 22.55 5.40 -6.80
N ASP A 632 22.18 5.20 -5.53
CA ASP A 632 21.79 3.90 -4.98
C ASP A 632 20.27 3.66 -5.00
N TYR A 633 19.53 4.52 -5.69
CA TYR A 633 18.09 4.41 -5.93
C TYR A 633 17.73 5.03 -7.28
N TYR A 634 16.58 4.59 -7.83
CA TYR A 634 15.86 5.31 -8.88
C TYR A 634 14.77 6.18 -8.28
N THR A 635 14.50 7.31 -8.89
CA THR A 635 13.40 8.21 -8.49
C THR A 635 12.06 7.49 -8.56
N ASN A 636 11.23 7.64 -7.53
CA ASN A 636 9.89 7.07 -7.52
C ASN A 636 9.03 7.67 -8.64
N SER A 637 8.36 6.79 -9.40
CA SER A 637 7.35 7.14 -10.40
C SER A 637 7.72 8.33 -11.31
N PHE A 638 6.87 9.36 -11.34
CA PHE A 638 7.03 10.60 -12.11
C PHE A 638 7.63 11.77 -11.31
N HIS A 639 8.08 11.54 -10.06
CA HIS A 639 8.58 12.64 -9.25
C HIS A 639 9.78 13.33 -9.89
N VAL A 640 9.87 14.64 -9.68
CA VAL A 640 11.14 15.36 -9.85
C VAL A 640 12.14 14.76 -8.85
N PRO A 641 13.37 14.45 -9.26
CA PRO A 641 14.36 13.82 -8.37
C PRO A 641 14.53 14.58 -7.05
N VAL A 642 14.57 13.84 -5.95
CA VAL A 642 14.61 14.41 -4.59
C VAL A 642 15.84 15.28 -4.33
N TYR A 643 16.91 15.08 -5.08
CA TYR A 643 18.17 15.87 -5.00
C TYR A 643 18.17 17.13 -5.86
N TYR A 644 17.13 17.29 -6.72
CA TYR A 644 17.12 18.44 -7.65
C TYR A 644 16.61 19.71 -6.97
N PRO A 645 17.40 20.81 -7.00
CA PRO A 645 17.01 22.08 -6.39
C PRO A 645 15.89 22.75 -7.19
N ILE A 646 14.70 22.78 -6.62
CA ILE A 646 13.50 23.33 -7.25
C ILE A 646 12.59 23.97 -6.19
N SER A 647 11.85 25.02 -6.58
CA SER A 647 10.87 25.65 -5.69
C SER A 647 9.63 24.77 -5.51
N ILE A 648 8.92 24.98 -4.39
CA ILE A 648 7.70 24.25 -4.02
C ILE A 648 6.69 24.28 -5.17
N PHE A 649 6.34 25.47 -5.62
CA PHE A 649 5.26 25.65 -6.58
C PHE A 649 5.64 25.12 -7.96
N LYS A 650 6.89 25.35 -8.39
CA LYS A 650 7.37 24.80 -9.66
C LYS A 650 7.38 23.27 -9.66
N LYS A 651 7.74 22.63 -8.54
CA LYS A 651 7.66 21.16 -8.42
C LYS A 651 6.22 20.68 -8.54
N ILE A 652 5.29 21.33 -7.85
CA ILE A 652 3.87 21.00 -7.91
C ILE A 652 3.36 21.12 -9.35
N ASP A 653 3.67 22.24 -10.04
CA ASP A 653 3.23 22.52 -11.41
C ASP A 653 3.78 21.50 -12.43
N ILE A 654 5.01 21.00 -12.23
CA ILE A 654 5.62 19.95 -13.06
C ILE A 654 4.97 18.59 -12.83
N GLU A 655 4.67 18.23 -11.59
CA GLU A 655 4.12 16.91 -11.24
C GLU A 655 2.61 16.81 -11.46
N ALA A 656 1.86 17.92 -11.37
CA ALA A 656 0.40 17.91 -11.45
C ALA A 656 -0.17 17.26 -12.72
N PRO A 657 0.35 17.50 -13.93
CA PRO A 657 -0.22 16.91 -15.16
C PRO A 657 -0.15 15.38 -15.20
N TYR A 658 0.78 14.74 -14.46
CA TYR A 658 0.88 13.28 -14.42
C TYR A 658 -0.24 12.60 -13.63
N HIS A 659 -0.90 13.35 -12.72
CA HIS A 659 -1.98 12.80 -11.89
C HIS A 659 -3.18 12.35 -12.71
N GLU A 660 -3.51 13.05 -13.79
CA GLU A 660 -4.61 12.71 -14.70
C GLU A 660 -4.41 11.33 -15.34
N TYR A 661 -3.16 11.00 -15.72
CA TYR A 661 -2.85 9.74 -16.41
C TYR A 661 -2.73 8.56 -15.45
N THR A 662 -2.39 8.81 -14.18
CA THR A 662 -2.17 7.75 -13.18
C THR A 662 -3.43 7.43 -12.38
N ASN A 663 -4.44 6.91 -13.08
CA ASN A 663 -5.77 6.62 -12.50
C ASN A 663 -5.79 5.49 -11.47
N GLY A 664 -4.75 4.64 -11.42
CA GLY A 664 -4.55 3.60 -10.40
C GLY A 664 -3.97 4.10 -9.10
N GLY A 665 -3.46 5.34 -9.09
CA GLY A 665 -2.95 5.99 -7.89
C GLY A 665 -1.72 6.87 -8.13
N HIS A 666 -1.63 7.91 -7.32
CA HIS A 666 -0.57 8.94 -7.39
C HIS A 666 -0.49 9.70 -6.07
N ILE A 667 0.62 10.41 -5.88
CA ILE A 667 0.79 11.38 -4.80
C ILE A 667 1.94 12.32 -5.18
N THR A 668 1.86 13.60 -4.77
CA THR A 668 2.98 14.53 -4.85
C THR A 668 3.47 14.86 -3.44
N TYR A 669 4.79 14.85 -3.24
CA TYR A 669 5.45 15.19 -1.98
C TYR A 669 6.21 16.50 -2.11
N ILE A 670 6.08 17.34 -1.10
CA ILE A 670 6.87 18.56 -0.93
C ILE A 670 7.72 18.44 0.33
N GLU A 671 9.03 18.66 0.20
CA GLU A 671 9.97 18.66 1.31
C GLU A 671 10.17 20.10 1.80
N VAL A 672 9.82 20.40 3.04
CA VAL A 672 10.04 21.70 3.66
C VAL A 672 11.00 21.59 4.84
N ASP A 673 11.66 22.70 5.16
CA ASP A 673 12.61 22.81 6.25
C ASP A 673 12.02 23.63 7.41
N GLY A 674 12.59 23.45 8.59
CA GLY A 674 12.20 24.22 9.75
C GLY A 674 10.90 23.77 10.40
N ASP A 675 10.50 24.49 11.42
CA ASP A 675 9.26 24.26 12.19
C ASP A 675 8.08 24.92 11.47
N VAL A 676 7.44 24.13 10.61
CA VAL A 676 6.31 24.64 9.79
C VAL A 676 5.07 24.98 10.62
N ALA A 677 4.95 24.44 11.83
CA ALA A 677 3.86 24.77 12.76
C ALA A 677 3.90 26.26 13.20
N LYS A 678 5.06 26.92 13.08
CA LYS A 678 5.19 28.35 13.36
C LYS A 678 4.68 29.25 12.23
N ASN A 679 4.43 28.70 11.04
CA ASN A 679 3.89 29.46 9.90
C ASN A 679 2.80 28.64 9.16
N PRO A 680 1.65 28.41 9.81
CA PRO A 680 0.56 27.62 9.23
C PRO A 680 -0.04 28.25 7.97
N GLU A 681 0.08 29.58 7.81
CA GLU A 681 -0.39 30.28 6.61
C GLU A 681 0.46 29.92 5.37
N ALA A 682 1.77 29.84 5.53
CA ALA A 682 2.66 29.41 4.44
C ALA A 682 2.41 27.93 4.09
N PHE A 683 2.18 27.09 5.10
CA PHE A 683 1.82 25.70 4.90
C PHE A 683 0.48 25.57 4.12
N GLU A 684 -0.54 26.32 4.52
CA GLU A 684 -1.83 26.35 3.83
C GLU A 684 -1.70 26.82 2.37
N LYS A 685 -0.84 27.83 2.07
CA LYS A 685 -0.58 28.24 0.68
C LYS A 685 -0.10 27.08 -0.20
N VAL A 686 0.74 26.20 0.34
CA VAL A 686 1.22 25.02 -0.38
C VAL A 686 0.05 24.08 -0.71
N ILE A 687 -0.82 23.79 0.26
CA ILE A 687 -2.00 22.94 0.05
C ILE A 687 -2.96 23.57 -0.98
N ARG A 688 -3.19 24.88 -0.87
CA ARG A 688 -4.05 25.61 -1.84
C ARG A 688 -3.45 25.61 -3.24
N HIS A 689 -2.14 25.69 -3.38
CA HIS A 689 -1.49 25.59 -4.69
C HIS A 689 -1.60 24.17 -5.28
N MET A 690 -1.46 23.13 -4.48
CA MET A 690 -1.71 21.77 -4.92
C MET A 690 -3.09 21.62 -5.56
N LYS A 691 -4.14 22.14 -4.90
CA LYS A 691 -5.50 22.15 -5.46
C LYS A 691 -5.57 22.93 -6.78
N LYS A 692 -5.00 24.15 -6.80
CA LYS A 692 -5.02 25.04 -7.99
C LYS A 692 -4.31 24.39 -9.20
N ALA A 693 -3.21 23.67 -8.95
CA ALA A 693 -2.44 22.99 -10.00
C ALA A 693 -3.12 21.73 -10.53
N GLY A 694 -4.14 21.22 -9.87
CA GLY A 694 -4.85 20.00 -10.26
C GLY A 694 -4.26 18.71 -9.70
N ILE A 695 -3.50 18.78 -8.61
CA ILE A 695 -3.06 17.60 -7.86
C ILE A 695 -4.28 16.82 -7.37
N GLY A 696 -4.27 15.49 -7.51
CA GLY A 696 -5.32 14.61 -6.98
C GLY A 696 -5.11 14.24 -5.52
N TYR A 697 -3.83 14.06 -5.13
CA TYR A 697 -3.43 13.68 -3.78
C TYR A 697 -2.02 14.18 -3.49
N GLY A 698 -1.82 14.82 -2.35
CA GLY A 698 -0.55 15.42 -1.99
C GLY A 698 -0.26 15.40 -0.49
N ALA A 699 1.01 15.50 -0.14
CA ALA A 699 1.51 15.56 1.22
C ALA A 699 2.71 16.50 1.33
N VAL A 700 2.86 17.11 2.50
CA VAL A 700 4.02 17.94 2.83
C VAL A 700 4.85 17.21 3.89
N ASN A 701 6.12 17.06 3.62
CA ASN A 701 7.11 16.46 4.52
C ASN A 701 7.91 17.55 5.21
N HIS A 702 8.10 17.41 6.50
CA HIS A 702 8.94 18.28 7.33
C HIS A 702 9.57 17.45 8.45
N PRO A 703 10.65 17.94 9.09
CA PRO A 703 11.25 17.21 10.21
C PRO A 703 10.26 17.13 11.39
N VAL A 704 10.08 15.91 11.89
CA VAL A 704 9.40 15.64 13.16
C VAL A 704 10.27 14.66 13.92
N ASP A 705 10.95 15.17 14.96
CA ASP A 705 11.86 14.38 15.77
C ASP A 705 11.39 14.38 17.23
N ARG A 706 11.72 13.31 17.95
CA ARG A 706 11.43 13.20 19.37
C ARG A 706 12.62 12.62 20.11
N ASP A 707 12.90 13.19 21.29
CA ASP A 707 13.78 12.57 22.24
C ASP A 707 12.97 11.72 23.25
N PRO A 708 13.04 10.37 23.17
CA PRO A 708 12.24 9.51 24.04
C PRO A 708 12.67 9.53 25.51
N VAL A 709 13.79 10.19 25.85
CA VAL A 709 14.30 10.29 27.24
C VAL A 709 13.71 11.50 27.95
N CYS A 710 13.70 12.65 27.30
CA CYS A 710 13.18 13.89 27.93
C CYS A 710 11.78 14.31 27.44
N GLY A 711 11.20 13.56 26.46
CA GLY A 711 9.89 13.84 25.86
C GLY A 711 9.85 15.09 24.97
N TYR A 712 11.00 15.60 24.48
CA TYR A 712 11.02 16.70 23.53
C TYR A 712 10.46 16.25 22.18
N ASN A 713 9.50 16.98 21.65
CA ASN A 713 8.97 16.84 20.29
C ASN A 713 9.29 18.12 19.51
N GLY A 714 9.88 17.97 18.33
CA GLY A 714 10.26 19.11 17.47
C GLY A 714 11.41 18.75 16.55
N ILE A 715 12.22 19.74 16.20
CA ILE A 715 13.39 19.53 15.35
C ILE A 715 14.60 19.26 16.25
N ILE A 716 15.30 18.16 15.99
CA ILE A 716 16.55 17.79 16.65
C ILE A 716 17.62 17.69 15.55
N ASP A 717 18.58 18.60 15.59
CA ASP A 717 19.77 18.52 14.73
C ASP A 717 20.80 17.56 15.35
N ASP A 718 21.90 18.07 15.87
CA ASP A 718 22.98 17.29 16.48
C ASP A 718 22.70 16.95 17.95
N ALA A 719 21.96 17.82 18.65
CA ALA A 719 21.64 17.64 20.07
C ALA A 719 20.18 18.04 20.38
N CYS A 720 19.58 17.37 21.34
CA CYS A 720 18.25 17.69 21.82
C CYS A 720 18.21 19.12 22.42
N PRO A 721 17.35 20.01 21.92
CA PRO A 721 17.27 21.40 22.43
C PRO A 721 16.84 21.48 23.91
N LYS A 722 16.16 20.45 24.45
CA LYS A 722 15.65 20.46 25.82
C LYS A 722 16.68 19.94 26.84
N CYS A 723 17.40 18.87 26.53
CA CYS A 723 18.29 18.20 27.50
C CYS A 723 19.76 18.13 27.07
N GLY A 724 20.11 18.55 25.85
CA GLY A 724 21.47 18.53 25.32
C GLY A 724 22.01 17.15 24.93
N ARG A 725 21.19 16.09 24.98
CA ARG A 725 21.58 14.74 24.59
C ARG A 725 21.90 14.66 23.10
N HIS A 726 22.92 13.89 22.73
CA HIS A 726 23.29 13.59 21.35
C HIS A 726 22.79 12.21 20.91
N GLU A 727 22.78 11.98 19.59
CA GLU A 727 22.48 10.65 19.03
C GLU A 727 23.49 9.63 19.56
N GLY A 728 23.00 8.49 20.05
CA GLY A 728 23.85 7.45 20.64
C GLY A 728 24.16 7.61 22.12
N ASP A 729 23.77 8.72 22.76
CA ASP A 729 23.88 8.89 24.20
C ASP A 729 22.82 8.04 24.92
N GLY A 730 23.24 7.01 25.66
CA GLY A 730 22.36 6.10 26.39
C GLY A 730 21.79 4.97 25.53
N ASN A 731 20.71 4.34 26.01
CA ASN A 731 20.15 3.12 25.41
C ASN A 731 18.99 3.37 24.41
N ARG A 732 18.64 4.63 24.16
CA ARG A 732 17.54 4.98 23.25
C ARG A 732 18.01 6.03 22.25
N ASN A 733 17.87 5.73 20.95
CA ASN A 733 18.11 6.69 19.86
C ASN A 733 16.99 7.73 19.77
N PHE A 734 17.23 8.85 19.09
CA PHE A 734 16.17 9.78 18.74
C PHE A 734 15.18 9.10 17.79
N GLU A 735 13.91 9.38 17.97
CA GLU A 735 12.86 9.02 17.01
C GLU A 735 12.84 10.11 15.94
N ARG A 736 13.16 9.72 14.71
CA ARG A 736 13.18 10.62 13.56
C ARG A 736 12.09 10.17 12.59
N ILE A 737 10.90 10.77 12.75
CA ILE A 737 9.74 10.43 11.92
C ILE A 737 9.98 10.94 10.51
N ARG A 738 9.98 10.04 9.56
CA ARG A 738 10.17 10.34 8.13
C ARG A 738 9.18 9.55 7.28
N ARG A 739 8.80 10.14 6.15
CA ARG A 739 7.94 9.47 5.19
C ARG A 739 8.76 8.58 4.28
N ILE A 740 8.34 7.32 4.11
CA ILE A 740 9.00 6.37 3.23
C ILE A 740 8.40 6.40 1.81
N THR A 741 7.10 6.15 1.67
CA THR A 741 6.37 6.27 0.40
C THR A 741 5.07 7.04 0.58
N GLY A 742 4.10 6.52 1.31
CA GLY A 742 2.85 7.19 1.67
C GLY A 742 2.60 7.16 3.16
N TYR A 743 3.32 6.31 3.89
CA TYR A 743 3.26 6.16 5.34
C TYR A 743 4.54 6.63 6.03
N LEU A 744 4.47 6.78 7.34
CA LEU A 744 5.55 7.26 8.18
C LEU A 744 6.33 6.08 8.79
N VAL A 745 7.59 6.34 9.15
CA VAL A 745 8.42 5.41 9.90
C VAL A 745 9.10 6.15 11.03
N GLY A 746 9.10 5.57 12.24
CA GLY A 746 9.61 6.20 13.44
C GLY A 746 11.13 6.26 13.54
N THR A 747 11.85 5.34 12.88
CA THR A 747 13.31 5.26 12.92
C THR A 747 13.90 4.98 11.54
N LEU A 748 15.02 5.61 11.21
CA LEU A 748 15.72 5.42 9.95
C LEU A 748 16.35 4.02 9.80
N ASP A 749 16.50 3.28 10.88
CA ASP A 749 17.03 1.91 10.88
C ASP A 749 16.16 0.95 10.06
N ARG A 750 14.87 1.23 9.97
CA ARG A 750 13.91 0.44 9.17
C ARG A 750 13.98 0.72 7.67
N PHE A 751 14.67 1.77 7.25
CA PHE A 751 14.88 2.05 5.84
C PHE A 751 15.88 1.07 5.23
N ASN A 752 15.58 0.54 4.04
CA ASN A 752 16.57 -0.17 3.22
C ASN A 752 17.63 0.83 2.68
N ASN A 753 18.72 0.31 2.09
CA ASN A 753 19.84 1.14 1.66
C ASN A 753 19.44 2.19 0.61
N GLY A 754 18.57 1.83 -0.34
CA GLY A 754 18.07 2.77 -1.36
C GLY A 754 17.26 3.91 -0.73
N LYS A 755 16.41 3.63 0.26
CA LYS A 755 15.63 4.65 0.95
C LYS A 755 16.46 5.53 1.90
N ARG A 756 17.49 4.98 2.52
CA ARG A 756 18.47 5.80 3.29
C ARG A 756 19.20 6.77 2.39
N ALA A 757 19.66 6.32 1.22
CA ALA A 757 20.33 7.18 0.25
C ALA A 757 19.38 8.26 -0.30
N GLU A 758 18.11 7.90 -0.61
CA GLU A 758 17.09 8.85 -1.04
C GLU A 758 16.80 9.91 0.03
N GLU A 759 16.65 9.51 1.28
CA GLU A 759 16.39 10.45 2.38
C GLU A 759 17.55 11.40 2.62
N HIS A 760 18.78 10.89 2.57
CA HIS A 760 19.99 11.69 2.68
C HIS A 760 20.10 12.76 1.57
N ASP A 761 19.70 12.40 0.35
CA ASP A 761 19.80 13.29 -0.82
C ASP A 761 18.67 14.31 -0.93
N ARG A 762 17.61 14.20 -0.13
CA ARG A 762 16.44 15.08 -0.20
C ARG A 762 16.79 16.55 0.03
N VAL A 763 16.57 17.38 -0.98
CA VAL A 763 16.67 18.83 -0.85
C VAL A 763 15.39 19.41 -0.24
N LYS A 764 15.52 20.52 0.47
CA LYS A 764 14.37 21.24 1.05
C LYS A 764 13.89 22.30 0.07
N HIS A 765 12.72 22.10 -0.51
CA HIS A 765 12.14 22.96 -1.54
C HIS A 765 11.85 24.39 -1.03
N SER A 766 11.60 24.56 0.28
CA SER A 766 11.42 25.86 0.92
C SER A 766 12.61 26.80 0.75
N LYS A 767 13.83 26.26 0.66
CA LYS A 767 15.06 27.06 0.43
C LYS A 767 15.05 27.79 -0.92
N TYR A 768 14.31 27.25 -1.90
CA TYR A 768 14.18 27.78 -3.25
C TYR A 768 12.87 28.56 -3.47
N SER A 769 12.05 28.69 -2.42
CA SER A 769 10.70 29.26 -2.47
C SER A 769 10.53 30.50 -1.58
N SER A 770 11.61 31.11 -1.09
CA SER A 770 11.52 32.20 -0.10
C SER A 770 10.65 33.38 -0.55
N ASP A 771 10.64 33.69 -1.86
CA ASP A 771 9.84 34.76 -2.43
C ASP A 771 8.41 34.36 -2.78
N GLU A 772 8.17 33.06 -3.02
CA GLU A 772 6.86 32.49 -3.33
C GLU A 772 5.99 32.32 -2.07
N LEU A 773 6.62 32.15 -0.92
CA LEU A 773 5.94 31.94 0.36
C LEU A 773 5.59 33.24 1.10
N LYS A 774 6.23 34.36 0.74
CA LYS A 774 5.89 35.71 1.23
C LYS A 774 4.61 36.21 0.57
#